data_46fb89576038eae9fc869e75612a9f1f
#
_entry.id   46fb89576038eae9fc869e75612a9f1f
#
_cell.length_a   1.000
_cell.length_b   1.000
_cell.length_c   1.000
_cell.angle_alpha   90.00
_cell.angle_beta   90.00
_cell.angle_gamma   90.00
#
_symmetry.space_group_name_H-M   'P 1'
#
loop_
_entity.id
_entity.type
_entity.pdbx_description
1 polymer ?
#
loop_
_entity_poly.entity_id
_entity_poly.type
_entity_poly.pdbx_seq_one_letter_code
_entity_poly.pdbx_strand_id
1 'polypeptide(L)'
;MDVMANNPTETVRLTIDGIEITVPKGTLVIEAARRVGVMIPHFCYHPKLKPDANCRMCLVEIEKMPKLQTSCSTIATEGMSVRTATSVVNEAHKSVLEFILANHPLDCPVCDQGGKCDLQDFSHQYTATASRFVETKRIFQKEYFSPVIETQMNRCVQCLRCVRYCDEVMDVKALAPSGRGTMTEIKAFGPHPLDCEFCGGCVQICPVGAITSRLSMYEYRPWMLKRADTICQYCGDGCQITVQAKDNHLIEVNSSFGAGRNNGDLCARGFFGFHATSRPDRLTKPLVRRNGVLEETTWVDALEYTAEQIARLKAAHGPDAFGGLISSRCTNEDLYLFQKFMRVVIGTNNVDSSARYGHINAVRAMRRVQGTHRWTVTFDDIAAADVLLLVGTSITETNPVTGLRVKEAVKKGGAQLLTIEAVQPGIDSISNITNLSHHHVGIPSAEFGDALIGLLKGVLEGGHIESAIRNRSEAYVSSLSETLARIEWTDIEAGTGAARDTFLEMASAFAKGRRVVVIAGQDLLRSAGGYSACMNLLDLLLLTGKVETAGCGFAPLAEENNDQGAVEVGAVAEFLPGAREVAAAEERSSLGRLWKKELPPAEGATLKEMIDNARSGQLKAMVIVGENPIGSLPRHLNVAEALQSLELLICQELFLTETAALAHVVLPAAAPLEKSGTWTNEEGHVQAIRPAVEPLGESRPDWEIVSALSLLLGMPLEYGESKDVMKEIRSVIPAYGLLGPAPIPPKADPAAIERYVAGDYRQGLANRYTLAPRRPKGDQTGWQMRLTQSLFHSGKLSTRSKGLLDLEDQAVLRMNRNEAGRLGIADGDHVRVSNQRGALTTPVKLIERVPEGTVWFPDHFAQEASGLFECTIDPVTKVPAFRITSVSIEKVS
;
A
#
# COMPACT_ATOMS: atom_id res chain seq x y z
N MET A 1 21.65 -2.26 -0.72
CA MET A 1 21.77 -3.72 -0.83
C MET A 1 23.20 -4.13 -0.61
N ASP A 2 23.57 -4.47 0.59
CA ASP A 2 24.71 -5.32 0.88
C ASP A 2 24.19 -6.77 0.90
N VAL A 3 24.09 -7.35 -0.27
CA VAL A 3 23.84 -8.78 -0.41
C VAL A 3 25.15 -9.47 -0.06
N MET A 4 25.20 -9.97 1.14
CA MET A 4 26.24 -10.70 1.87
C MET A 4 26.86 -9.89 3.01
N ALA A 5 26.04 -9.51 4.00
CA ALA A 5 26.54 -9.17 5.32
C ALA A 5 26.85 -10.43 6.10
N ASN A 6 27.94 -11.10 5.70
CA ASN A 6 28.64 -12.01 6.59
C ASN A 6 29.96 -11.31 6.97
N ASN A 7 29.94 -10.68 8.13
CA ASN A 7 31.02 -9.99 8.81
C ASN A 7 31.32 -8.56 8.32
N PRO A 8 30.84 -7.49 8.98
CA PRO A 8 31.08 -6.09 8.58
C PRO A 8 32.52 -5.61 8.79
N THR A 9 33.46 -6.48 9.10
CA THR A 9 34.83 -6.15 9.46
C THR A 9 35.88 -6.39 8.38
N GLU A 10 35.61 -7.18 7.34
CA GLU A 10 36.59 -7.42 6.27
C GLU A 10 36.34 -6.49 5.09
N THR A 11 37.29 -5.60 4.85
CA THR A 11 37.32 -4.72 3.68
C THR A 11 38.49 -5.08 2.78
N VAL A 12 38.39 -4.73 1.52
CA VAL A 12 39.47 -4.84 0.54
C VAL A 12 39.74 -3.48 -0.08
N ARG A 13 41.04 -3.20 -0.34
CA ARG A 13 41.47 -1.97 -0.97
C ARG A 13 41.85 -2.25 -2.41
N LEU A 14 41.37 -1.42 -3.33
CA LEU A 14 41.71 -1.51 -4.74
C LEU A 14 41.86 -0.12 -5.35
N THR A 15 42.40 -0.08 -6.56
CA THR A 15 42.56 1.15 -7.34
C THR A 15 41.75 1.06 -8.62
N ILE A 16 40.98 2.09 -8.96
CA ILE A 16 40.22 2.20 -10.19
C ILE A 16 40.60 3.50 -10.90
N ASP A 17 41.17 3.39 -12.09
CA ASP A 17 41.72 4.50 -12.88
C ASP A 17 42.63 5.44 -12.05
N GLY A 18 43.42 4.86 -11.15
CA GLY A 18 44.32 5.58 -10.27
C GLY A 18 43.67 6.11 -8.97
N ILE A 19 42.37 5.95 -8.78
CA ILE A 19 41.64 6.35 -7.55
C ILE A 19 41.60 5.17 -6.59
N GLU A 20 42.19 5.33 -5.42
CA GLU A 20 42.17 4.31 -4.36
C GLU A 20 40.81 4.31 -3.64
N ILE A 21 40.25 3.13 -3.42
CA ILE A 21 38.98 2.93 -2.68
C ILE A 21 39.06 1.68 -1.81
N THR A 22 38.41 1.74 -0.64
CA THR A 22 38.20 0.60 0.25
C THR A 22 36.73 0.24 0.22
N VAL A 23 36.46 -1.02 -0.05
CA VAL A 23 35.08 -1.56 -0.15
C VAL A 23 34.94 -2.82 0.70
N PRO A 24 33.72 -3.18 1.13
CA PRO A 24 33.45 -4.47 1.77
C PRO A 24 33.90 -5.63 0.87
N LYS A 25 34.44 -6.68 1.48
CA LYS A 25 34.78 -7.93 0.78
C LYS A 25 33.54 -8.52 0.09
N GLY A 26 33.68 -8.94 -1.14
CA GLY A 26 32.57 -9.42 -1.97
C GLY A 26 31.96 -8.37 -2.91
N THR A 27 32.34 -7.09 -2.77
CA THR A 27 31.89 -6.01 -3.67
C THR A 27 32.34 -6.29 -5.10
N LEU A 28 31.47 -6.11 -6.08
CA LEU A 28 31.80 -6.23 -7.51
C LEU A 28 32.58 -5.03 -7.98
N VAL A 29 33.52 -5.23 -8.93
CA VAL A 29 34.34 -4.15 -9.50
C VAL A 29 33.47 -3.03 -10.07
N ILE A 30 32.36 -3.33 -10.73
CA ILE A 30 31.43 -2.33 -11.27
C ILE A 30 30.82 -1.45 -10.17
N GLU A 31 30.51 -2.02 -9.00
CA GLU A 31 29.98 -1.26 -7.86
C GLU A 31 31.06 -0.43 -7.14
N ALA A 32 32.29 -0.96 -7.06
CA ALA A 32 33.40 -0.21 -6.57
C ALA A 32 33.72 1.01 -7.47
N ALA A 33 33.67 0.83 -8.80
CA ALA A 33 33.82 1.92 -9.78
C ALA A 33 32.75 3.00 -9.62
N ARG A 34 31.49 2.60 -9.45
CA ARG A 34 30.38 3.52 -9.24
C ARG A 34 30.55 4.37 -7.98
N ARG A 35 31.11 3.82 -6.89
CA ARG A 35 31.35 4.55 -5.63
C ARG A 35 32.40 5.64 -5.78
N VAL A 36 33.34 5.53 -6.73
CA VAL A 36 34.31 6.57 -7.06
C VAL A 36 33.89 7.44 -8.24
N GLY A 37 32.63 7.36 -8.68
CA GLY A 37 32.11 8.18 -9.76
C GLY A 37 32.48 7.70 -11.18
N VAL A 38 33.09 6.52 -11.33
CA VAL A 38 33.45 5.94 -12.63
C VAL A 38 32.29 5.08 -13.15
N MET A 39 31.67 5.51 -14.25
CA MET A 39 30.61 4.79 -14.92
C MET A 39 31.17 3.80 -15.94
N ILE A 40 31.06 2.50 -15.67
CA ILE A 40 31.43 1.44 -16.62
C ILE A 40 30.19 1.09 -17.45
N PRO A 41 30.24 1.14 -18.79
CA PRO A 41 29.09 0.87 -19.64
C PRO A 41 28.59 -0.58 -19.48
N HIS A 42 27.26 -0.78 -19.48
CA HIS A 42 26.67 -2.11 -19.29
C HIS A 42 25.21 -2.15 -19.72
N PHE A 43 24.73 -3.30 -20.20
CA PHE A 43 23.31 -3.53 -20.51
C PHE A 43 22.67 -4.61 -19.64
N CYS A 44 23.31 -5.73 -19.37
CA CYS A 44 22.69 -6.84 -18.63
C CYS A 44 22.76 -6.66 -17.11
N TYR A 45 23.70 -5.88 -16.59
CA TYR A 45 23.86 -5.66 -15.16
C TYR A 45 22.83 -4.68 -14.62
N HIS A 46 22.31 -4.97 -13.43
CA HIS A 46 21.53 -4.05 -12.61
C HIS A 46 21.75 -4.41 -11.14
N PRO A 47 21.88 -3.42 -10.19
CA PRO A 47 22.20 -3.72 -8.80
C PRO A 47 21.21 -4.64 -8.08
N LYS A 48 19.95 -4.69 -8.52
CA LYS A 48 18.91 -5.58 -7.96
C LYS A 48 18.98 -7.03 -8.45
N LEU A 49 19.73 -7.28 -9.52
CA LEU A 49 19.74 -8.56 -10.21
C LEU A 49 21.08 -9.26 -9.98
N LYS A 50 21.07 -10.58 -9.94
CA LYS A 50 22.30 -11.36 -9.92
C LYS A 50 23.14 -11.06 -11.17
N PRO A 51 24.49 -11.02 -11.07
CA PRO A 51 25.34 -10.82 -12.22
C PRO A 51 25.12 -11.90 -13.29
N ASP A 52 24.90 -11.50 -14.54
CA ASP A 52 24.68 -12.40 -15.68
C ASP A 52 25.90 -12.45 -16.62
N ALA A 53 26.66 -11.35 -16.72
CA ALA A 53 27.82 -11.19 -17.57
C ALA A 53 27.59 -11.48 -19.07
N ASN A 54 26.32 -11.42 -19.53
CA ASN A 54 25.89 -11.79 -20.88
C ASN A 54 26.31 -10.77 -21.94
N CYS A 55 26.05 -9.46 -21.72
CA CYS A 55 26.22 -8.43 -22.75
C CYS A 55 27.67 -8.09 -23.07
N ARG A 56 28.61 -8.43 -22.20
CA ARG A 56 30.04 -8.14 -22.34
C ARG A 56 30.40 -6.65 -22.48
N MET A 57 29.50 -5.74 -22.29
CA MET A 57 29.74 -4.31 -22.41
C MET A 57 30.61 -3.76 -21.27
N CYS A 58 30.62 -4.40 -20.09
CA CYS A 58 31.32 -3.94 -18.90
C CYS A 58 32.79 -4.46 -18.77
N LEU A 59 33.45 -4.73 -19.88
CA LEU A 59 34.84 -5.19 -19.90
C LEU A 59 35.79 -4.12 -19.38
N VAL A 60 36.71 -4.52 -18.52
CA VAL A 60 37.79 -3.69 -17.95
C VAL A 60 39.11 -4.42 -18.00
N GLU A 61 40.21 -3.66 -17.95
CA GLU A 61 41.56 -4.20 -17.81
C GLU A 61 41.92 -4.27 -16.32
N ILE A 62 42.37 -5.45 -15.89
CA ILE A 62 42.82 -5.67 -14.52
C ILE A 62 44.32 -6.06 -14.58
N GLU A 63 45.13 -5.34 -13.84
CA GLU A 63 46.58 -5.59 -13.81
C GLU A 63 46.87 -7.07 -13.43
N LYS A 64 47.83 -7.67 -14.11
CA LYS A 64 48.21 -9.08 -13.96
C LYS A 64 47.19 -10.10 -14.48
N MET A 65 46.09 -9.67 -15.10
CA MET A 65 45.16 -10.54 -15.80
C MET A 65 45.40 -10.43 -17.32
N PRO A 66 45.62 -11.54 -18.04
CA PRO A 66 46.00 -11.48 -19.47
C PRO A 66 44.84 -11.13 -20.39
N LYS A 67 43.60 -11.17 -19.91
CA LYS A 67 42.38 -10.91 -20.68
C LYS A 67 41.51 -9.89 -19.95
N LEU A 68 40.79 -9.09 -20.71
CA LEU A 68 39.75 -8.22 -20.16
C LEU A 68 38.74 -9.00 -19.34
N GLN A 69 38.30 -8.44 -18.21
CA GLN A 69 37.34 -9.05 -17.30
C GLN A 69 36.01 -8.31 -17.32
N THR A 70 34.92 -9.01 -17.05
CA THR A 70 33.60 -8.39 -16.87
C THR A 70 33.49 -7.81 -15.46
N SER A 71 33.52 -6.50 -15.32
CA SER A 71 33.45 -5.82 -14.02
C SER A 71 32.17 -6.15 -13.23
N CYS A 72 31.08 -6.48 -13.90
CA CYS A 72 29.79 -6.82 -13.27
C CYS A 72 29.76 -8.20 -12.58
N SER A 73 30.75 -9.06 -12.83
CA SER A 73 30.84 -10.41 -12.23
C SER A 73 32.18 -10.69 -11.55
N THR A 74 33.10 -9.72 -11.61
CA THR A 74 34.41 -9.84 -10.95
C THR A 74 34.34 -9.20 -9.56
N ILE A 75 34.69 -9.99 -8.54
CA ILE A 75 34.76 -9.54 -7.15
C ILE A 75 36.06 -8.74 -6.93
N ALA A 76 35.96 -7.60 -6.27
CA ALA A 76 37.11 -6.80 -5.86
C ALA A 76 37.97 -7.56 -4.85
N THR A 77 39.30 -7.52 -5.04
CA THR A 77 40.27 -8.18 -4.16
C THR A 77 41.34 -7.18 -3.71
N GLU A 78 42.02 -7.50 -2.61
CA GLU A 78 43.07 -6.64 -2.04
C GLU A 78 44.18 -6.38 -3.05
N GLY A 79 44.55 -5.11 -3.22
CA GLY A 79 45.62 -4.66 -4.13
C GLY A 79 45.26 -4.73 -5.62
N MET A 80 44.00 -4.97 -5.99
CA MET A 80 43.57 -4.99 -7.39
C MET A 80 43.70 -3.61 -8.02
N SER A 81 44.26 -3.54 -9.22
CA SER A 81 44.36 -2.32 -10.03
C SER A 81 43.51 -2.49 -11.30
N VAL A 82 42.50 -1.64 -11.46
CA VAL A 82 41.53 -1.70 -12.55
C VAL A 82 41.63 -0.46 -13.41
N ARG A 83 41.63 -0.64 -14.74
CA ARG A 83 41.59 0.45 -15.73
C ARG A 83 40.37 0.30 -16.61
N THR A 84 39.55 1.35 -16.69
CA THR A 84 38.25 1.31 -17.37
C THR A 84 38.24 1.97 -18.74
N ALA A 85 39.30 2.71 -19.11
CA ALA A 85 39.33 3.56 -20.30
C ALA A 85 40.65 3.47 -21.09
N THR A 86 41.30 2.28 -21.06
CA THR A 86 42.50 2.06 -21.91
C THR A 86 42.11 1.90 -23.37
N SER A 87 43.07 2.04 -24.30
CA SER A 87 42.79 1.84 -25.73
C SER A 87 42.22 0.44 -26.03
N VAL A 88 42.69 -0.58 -25.33
CA VAL A 88 42.21 -1.96 -25.46
C VAL A 88 40.77 -2.09 -24.94
N VAL A 89 40.46 -1.47 -23.81
CA VAL A 89 39.10 -1.47 -23.26
C VAL A 89 38.14 -0.74 -24.17
N ASN A 90 38.53 0.45 -24.66
CA ASN A 90 37.69 1.23 -25.58
C ASN A 90 37.42 0.52 -26.88
N GLU A 91 38.40 -0.18 -27.46
CA GLU A 91 38.19 -0.97 -28.68
C GLU A 91 37.29 -2.19 -28.42
N ALA A 92 37.39 -2.80 -27.22
CA ALA A 92 36.46 -3.87 -26.82
C ALA A 92 35.02 -3.35 -26.67
N HIS A 93 34.78 -2.20 -26.02
CA HIS A 93 33.47 -1.57 -25.92
C HIS A 93 32.90 -1.25 -27.30
N LYS A 94 33.70 -0.67 -28.18
CA LYS A 94 33.31 -0.40 -29.56
C LYS A 94 32.92 -1.68 -30.31
N SER A 95 33.71 -2.73 -30.21
CA SER A 95 33.41 -4.01 -30.87
C SER A 95 32.11 -4.64 -30.35
N VAL A 96 31.89 -4.62 -29.05
CA VAL A 96 30.62 -5.11 -28.45
C VAL A 96 29.44 -4.28 -28.96
N LEU A 97 29.55 -2.96 -29.04
CA LEU A 97 28.50 -2.11 -29.59
C LEU A 97 28.21 -2.40 -31.06
N GLU A 98 29.22 -2.65 -31.87
CA GLU A 98 29.05 -3.06 -33.27
C GLU A 98 28.19 -4.34 -33.38
N PHE A 99 28.41 -5.35 -32.54
CA PHE A 99 27.59 -6.55 -32.50
C PHE A 99 26.15 -6.25 -32.09
N ILE A 100 25.92 -5.40 -31.10
CA ILE A 100 24.57 -5.01 -30.65
C ILE A 100 23.86 -4.22 -31.76
N LEU A 101 24.53 -3.27 -32.40
CA LEU A 101 24.00 -2.41 -33.45
C LEU A 101 23.76 -3.15 -34.77
N ALA A 102 24.43 -4.29 -35.03
CA ALA A 102 24.28 -5.07 -36.24
C ALA A 102 22.81 -5.34 -36.57
N ASN A 103 22.01 -5.75 -35.60
CA ASN A 103 20.57 -6.01 -35.75
C ASN A 103 19.63 -4.93 -35.21
N HIS A 104 20.16 -3.91 -34.55
CA HIS A 104 19.33 -2.84 -34.00
C HIS A 104 18.78 -1.94 -35.12
N PRO A 105 17.45 -1.63 -35.16
CA PRO A 105 16.87 -0.77 -36.20
C PRO A 105 17.25 0.70 -36.01
N LEU A 106 17.20 1.50 -37.09
CA LEU A 106 17.43 2.95 -37.05
C LEU A 106 16.15 3.72 -36.68
N ASP A 107 15.50 3.31 -35.61
CA ASP A 107 14.19 3.80 -35.19
C ASP A 107 14.24 5.00 -34.22
N CYS A 108 15.41 5.54 -33.87
CA CYS A 108 15.54 6.57 -32.85
C CYS A 108 14.56 7.76 -33.00
N PRO A 109 14.26 8.26 -34.23
CA PRO A 109 13.29 9.34 -34.40
C PRO A 109 11.86 8.98 -33.96
N VAL A 110 11.49 7.71 -34.05
CA VAL A 110 10.15 7.19 -33.70
C VAL A 110 10.16 6.25 -32.47
N CYS A 111 11.26 6.22 -31.72
CA CYS A 111 11.41 5.39 -30.55
C CYS A 111 11.17 6.21 -29.27
N ASP A 112 10.27 5.75 -28.39
CA ASP A 112 9.96 6.45 -27.13
C ASP A 112 11.13 6.50 -26.14
N GLN A 113 12.14 5.64 -26.32
CA GLN A 113 13.38 5.68 -25.52
C GLN A 113 14.38 6.73 -26.03
N GLY A 114 14.11 7.38 -27.19
CA GLY A 114 15.02 8.37 -27.77
C GLY A 114 15.31 9.55 -26.83
N GLY A 115 16.59 9.75 -26.50
CA GLY A 115 17.07 10.75 -25.55
C GLY A 115 17.18 10.29 -24.08
N LYS A 116 16.78 9.04 -23.78
CA LYS A 116 17.01 8.36 -22.47
C LYS A 116 17.44 6.90 -22.66
N CYS A 117 18.20 6.63 -23.73
CA CYS A 117 18.54 5.28 -24.18
C CYS A 117 20.01 5.00 -23.94
N ASP A 118 20.34 4.01 -23.10
CA ASP A 118 21.72 3.60 -22.81
C ASP A 118 22.49 3.26 -24.12
N LEU A 119 21.80 2.67 -25.11
CA LEU A 119 22.44 2.34 -26.37
C LEU A 119 22.82 3.57 -27.20
N GLN A 120 21.99 4.63 -27.21
CA GLN A 120 22.33 5.90 -27.87
C GLN A 120 23.55 6.54 -27.20
N ASP A 121 23.55 6.61 -25.87
CA ASP A 121 24.61 7.26 -25.10
C ASP A 121 25.94 6.53 -25.30
N PHE A 122 25.95 5.21 -25.19
CA PHE A 122 27.17 4.42 -25.42
C PHE A 122 27.62 4.43 -26.90
N SER A 123 26.67 4.45 -27.86
CA SER A 123 27.03 4.59 -29.26
C SER A 123 27.70 5.94 -29.54
N HIS A 124 27.19 7.00 -28.98
CA HIS A 124 27.80 8.33 -29.10
C HIS A 124 29.20 8.38 -28.47
N GLN A 125 29.41 7.68 -27.33
CA GLN A 125 30.67 7.71 -26.58
C GLN A 125 31.77 6.87 -27.26
N TYR A 126 31.44 5.70 -27.83
CA TYR A 126 32.42 4.71 -28.24
C TYR A 126 32.46 4.44 -29.76
N THR A 127 31.44 4.84 -30.54
CA THR A 127 31.37 4.56 -31.98
C THR A 127 31.28 5.85 -32.80
N ALA A 128 32.25 6.11 -33.63
CA ALA A 128 32.31 7.29 -34.51
C ALA A 128 32.18 6.97 -35.98
N THR A 129 31.93 5.71 -36.39
CA THR A 129 32.03 5.27 -37.77
C THR A 129 30.75 4.58 -38.25
N ALA A 130 30.56 4.52 -39.56
CA ALA A 130 29.47 3.79 -40.17
C ALA A 130 29.52 2.29 -39.85
N SER A 131 28.34 1.66 -39.88
CA SER A 131 28.22 0.20 -39.66
C SER A 131 28.95 -0.55 -40.78
N ARG A 132 29.69 -1.61 -40.41
CA ARG A 132 30.28 -2.60 -41.33
C ARG A 132 29.30 -3.74 -41.66
N PHE A 133 28.15 -3.78 -41.00
CA PHE A 133 27.13 -4.80 -41.22
C PHE A 133 26.29 -4.45 -42.43
N VAL A 134 26.31 -5.31 -43.46
CA VAL A 134 25.61 -5.09 -44.73
C VAL A 134 24.49 -6.10 -45.00
N GLU A 135 24.30 -7.04 -44.09
CA GLU A 135 23.28 -8.09 -44.21
C GLU A 135 21.92 -7.56 -43.72
N THR A 136 20.86 -8.31 -44.03
CA THR A 136 19.51 -7.98 -43.62
C THR A 136 19.38 -8.12 -42.09
N LYS A 137 18.90 -7.07 -41.43
CA LYS A 137 18.64 -7.09 -39.99
C LYS A 137 17.49 -8.07 -39.69
N ARG A 138 17.55 -8.66 -38.48
CA ARG A 138 16.45 -9.52 -37.99
C ARG A 138 15.13 -8.76 -37.91
N ILE A 139 14.02 -9.42 -38.12
CA ILE A 139 12.68 -8.90 -38.01
C ILE A 139 11.85 -9.82 -37.14
N PHE A 140 11.27 -9.27 -36.08
CA PHE A 140 10.26 -9.92 -35.25
C PHE A 140 8.90 -9.32 -35.52
N GLN A 141 7.87 -10.16 -35.51
CA GLN A 141 6.49 -9.70 -35.52
C GLN A 141 6.16 -9.01 -34.20
N LYS A 142 5.33 -7.99 -34.27
CA LYS A 142 4.86 -7.29 -33.09
C LYS A 142 3.91 -8.17 -32.31
N GLU A 143 4.21 -8.40 -31.03
CA GLU A 143 3.38 -9.17 -30.10
C GLU A 143 2.63 -8.21 -29.18
N TYR A 144 1.37 -8.48 -28.93
CA TYR A 144 0.56 -7.70 -28.00
C TYR A 144 0.71 -8.27 -26.58
N PHE A 145 1.35 -7.54 -25.68
CA PHE A 145 1.51 -7.97 -24.30
C PHE A 145 0.33 -7.58 -23.42
N SER A 146 -0.13 -6.34 -23.54
CA SER A 146 -1.21 -5.84 -22.71
C SER A 146 -1.71 -4.47 -23.20
N PRO A 147 -2.80 -3.94 -22.61
CA PRO A 147 -3.26 -2.57 -22.95
C PRO A 147 -2.30 -1.49 -22.45
N VAL A 148 -1.43 -1.75 -21.46
CA VAL A 148 -0.55 -0.73 -20.86
C VAL A 148 0.93 -0.87 -21.22
N ILE A 149 1.36 -2.04 -21.75
CA ILE A 149 2.75 -2.32 -22.12
C ILE A 149 2.87 -2.53 -23.63
N GLU A 150 3.77 -1.77 -24.25
CA GLU A 150 4.12 -1.89 -25.65
C GLU A 150 5.43 -2.63 -25.83
N THR A 151 5.53 -3.46 -26.88
CA THR A 151 6.76 -4.20 -27.19
C THR A 151 7.21 -3.97 -28.62
N GLN A 152 8.53 -3.82 -28.79
CA GLN A 152 9.20 -3.68 -30.08
C GLN A 152 10.49 -4.51 -30.05
N MET A 153 10.37 -5.84 -30.22
CA MET A 153 11.49 -6.76 -30.01
C MET A 153 12.64 -6.58 -31.02
N ASN A 154 12.39 -5.91 -32.15
CA ASN A 154 13.46 -5.51 -33.06
C ASN A 154 14.50 -4.60 -32.40
N ARG A 155 14.09 -3.81 -31.40
CA ARG A 155 14.94 -2.89 -30.62
C ARG A 155 15.65 -3.59 -29.44
N CYS A 156 15.31 -4.85 -29.14
CA CYS A 156 15.85 -5.57 -28.00
C CYS A 156 17.35 -5.84 -28.15
N VAL A 157 18.14 -5.53 -27.11
CA VAL A 157 19.60 -5.82 -27.04
C VAL A 157 19.88 -7.13 -26.29
N GLN A 158 18.86 -7.93 -26.03
CA GLN A 158 18.95 -9.27 -25.44
C GLN A 158 19.67 -9.29 -24.07
N CYS A 159 19.52 -8.22 -23.28
CA CYS A 159 20.20 -8.09 -21.99
C CYS A 159 19.50 -8.87 -20.86
N LEU A 160 18.30 -9.38 -21.06
CA LEU A 160 17.49 -10.17 -20.12
C LEU A 160 17.16 -9.48 -18.79
N ARG A 161 17.38 -8.17 -18.62
CA ARG A 161 17.01 -7.46 -17.38
C ARG A 161 15.53 -7.64 -17.04
N CYS A 162 14.63 -7.49 -18.03
CA CYS A 162 13.18 -7.59 -17.83
C CYS A 162 12.75 -9.01 -17.36
N VAL A 163 13.30 -10.05 -17.94
CA VAL A 163 13.04 -11.45 -17.55
C VAL A 163 13.51 -11.70 -16.12
N ARG A 164 14.76 -11.33 -15.82
CA ARG A 164 15.35 -11.52 -14.48
C ARG A 164 14.68 -10.67 -13.41
N TYR A 165 14.25 -9.44 -13.73
CA TYR A 165 13.48 -8.62 -12.78
C TYR A 165 12.13 -9.28 -12.45
N CYS A 166 11.44 -9.78 -13.47
CA CYS A 166 10.17 -10.49 -13.31
C CYS A 166 10.31 -11.77 -12.46
N ASP A 167 11.44 -12.48 -12.56
CA ASP A 167 11.75 -13.68 -11.78
C ASP A 167 12.39 -13.37 -10.42
N GLU A 168 13.50 -12.63 -10.39
CA GLU A 168 14.33 -12.48 -9.18
C GLU A 168 13.78 -11.45 -8.18
N VAL A 169 13.02 -10.44 -8.65
CA VAL A 169 12.46 -9.38 -7.81
C VAL A 169 10.98 -9.61 -7.55
N MET A 170 10.19 -9.76 -8.63
CA MET A 170 8.73 -9.88 -8.51
C MET A 170 8.27 -11.31 -8.19
N ASP A 171 9.03 -12.32 -8.58
CA ASP A 171 8.67 -13.75 -8.49
C ASP A 171 7.38 -14.12 -9.25
N VAL A 172 7.17 -13.49 -10.40
CA VAL A 172 5.97 -13.71 -11.23
C VAL A 172 6.26 -14.61 -12.44
N LYS A 173 7.47 -14.50 -13.03
CA LYS A 173 7.93 -15.29 -14.18
C LYS A 173 7.07 -15.15 -15.44
N ALA A 174 6.44 -13.99 -15.64
CA ALA A 174 5.56 -13.73 -16.76
C ALA A 174 6.30 -13.58 -18.11
N LEU A 175 7.63 -13.37 -18.08
CA LEU A 175 8.47 -13.15 -19.26
C LEU A 175 9.52 -14.22 -19.40
N ALA A 176 9.73 -14.70 -20.63
CA ALA A 176 10.78 -15.66 -20.93
C ALA A 176 11.49 -15.34 -22.26
N PRO A 177 12.80 -15.67 -22.40
CA PRO A 177 13.46 -15.65 -23.70
C PRO A 177 12.96 -16.81 -24.56
N SER A 178 12.65 -16.53 -25.82
CA SER A 178 12.26 -17.50 -26.85
C SER A 178 13.26 -17.45 -28.01
N GLY A 179 13.53 -18.56 -28.65
CA GLY A 179 14.53 -18.65 -29.70
C GLY A 179 15.97 -18.72 -29.19
N ARG A 180 16.95 -18.54 -30.08
CA ARG A 180 18.37 -18.57 -29.74
C ARG A 180 19.20 -17.68 -30.65
N GLY A 181 20.39 -17.27 -30.19
CA GLY A 181 21.32 -16.44 -30.97
C GLY A 181 20.65 -15.10 -31.30
N THR A 182 20.86 -14.62 -32.50
CA THR A 182 20.28 -13.34 -32.97
C THR A 182 18.74 -13.34 -33.01
N MET A 183 18.14 -14.53 -33.09
CA MET A 183 16.67 -14.70 -33.10
C MET A 183 16.07 -14.86 -31.70
N THR A 184 16.82 -14.57 -30.65
CA THR A 184 16.26 -14.51 -29.29
C THR A 184 15.38 -13.28 -29.16
N GLU A 185 14.16 -13.48 -28.72
CA GLU A 185 13.17 -12.43 -28.36
C GLU A 185 12.58 -12.69 -26.98
N ILE A 186 12.05 -11.67 -26.35
CA ILE A 186 11.35 -11.80 -25.07
C ILE A 186 9.86 -11.95 -25.36
N LYS A 187 9.26 -13.01 -24.83
CA LYS A 187 7.84 -13.33 -24.97
C LYS A 187 7.13 -13.43 -23.65
N ALA A 188 5.81 -13.27 -23.68
CA ALA A 188 4.96 -13.63 -22.59
C ALA A 188 5.02 -15.15 -22.36
N PHE A 189 5.04 -15.57 -21.10
CA PHE A 189 4.98 -16.97 -20.69
C PHE A 189 3.61 -17.25 -20.07
N GLY A 190 2.87 -18.20 -20.63
CA GLY A 190 1.52 -18.55 -20.16
C GLY A 190 0.48 -18.55 -21.28
N PRO A 191 -0.78 -18.89 -20.95
CA PRO A 191 -1.87 -19.02 -21.94
C PRO A 191 -2.45 -17.67 -22.40
N HIS A 192 -2.15 -16.58 -21.71
CA HIS A 192 -2.60 -15.22 -22.01
C HIS A 192 -1.47 -14.37 -22.55
N PRO A 193 -1.75 -13.24 -23.24
CA PRO A 193 -0.69 -12.38 -23.77
C PRO A 193 0.36 -12.01 -22.73
N LEU A 194 -0.05 -11.54 -21.55
CA LEU A 194 0.86 -11.29 -20.44
C LEU A 194 0.12 -11.52 -19.12
N ASP A 195 0.44 -12.61 -18.46
CA ASP A 195 -0.10 -12.99 -17.17
C ASP A 195 0.84 -12.52 -16.03
N CYS A 196 0.61 -11.31 -15.49
CA CYS A 196 1.53 -10.68 -14.55
C CYS A 196 0.85 -9.69 -13.59
N GLU A 197 1.64 -9.17 -12.65
CA GLU A 197 1.22 -8.13 -11.69
C GLU A 197 1.22 -6.70 -12.29
N PHE A 198 1.63 -6.51 -13.52
CA PHE A 198 1.74 -5.20 -14.19
C PHE A 198 2.50 -4.14 -13.38
N CYS A 199 3.54 -4.54 -12.68
CA CYS A 199 4.35 -3.65 -11.83
C CYS A 199 5.12 -2.56 -12.58
N GLY A 200 5.19 -2.61 -13.91
CA GLY A 200 5.96 -1.69 -14.74
C GLY A 200 7.48 -1.92 -14.72
N GLY A 201 7.98 -2.85 -13.90
CA GLY A 201 9.42 -3.08 -13.74
C GLY A 201 10.15 -3.44 -15.03
N CYS A 202 9.52 -4.21 -15.94
CA CYS A 202 10.09 -4.54 -17.25
C CYS A 202 10.21 -3.31 -18.17
N VAL A 203 9.30 -2.34 -18.06
CA VAL A 203 9.36 -1.05 -18.76
C VAL A 203 10.51 -0.21 -18.19
N GLN A 204 10.54 -0.06 -16.86
CA GLN A 204 11.51 0.78 -16.15
C GLN A 204 12.96 0.30 -16.32
N ILE A 205 13.19 -1.03 -16.30
CA ILE A 205 14.54 -1.61 -16.32
C ILE A 205 15.09 -1.80 -17.73
N CYS A 206 14.26 -1.66 -18.78
CA CYS A 206 14.69 -1.83 -20.16
C CYS A 206 15.64 -0.70 -20.57
N PRO A 207 16.90 -1.01 -20.98
CA PRO A 207 17.88 0.02 -21.33
C PRO A 207 17.64 0.66 -22.69
N VAL A 208 16.70 0.12 -23.46
CA VAL A 208 16.38 0.53 -24.84
C VAL A 208 14.86 0.56 -25.05
N GLY A 209 14.38 1.04 -26.20
CA GLY A 209 12.95 1.13 -26.50
C GLY A 209 12.29 -0.18 -26.95
N ALA A 210 12.70 -1.32 -26.35
CA ALA A 210 12.11 -2.61 -26.65
C ALA A 210 10.83 -2.91 -25.85
N ILE A 211 10.72 -2.40 -24.65
CA ILE A 211 9.53 -2.48 -23.79
C ILE A 211 9.28 -1.07 -23.25
N THR A 212 8.11 -0.51 -23.54
CA THR A 212 7.72 0.88 -23.20
C THR A 212 6.29 0.93 -22.66
N SER A 213 5.89 2.06 -22.06
CA SER A 213 4.49 2.30 -21.69
C SER A 213 3.65 2.64 -22.92
N ARG A 214 2.45 2.06 -23.03
CA ARG A 214 1.48 2.45 -24.06
C ARG A 214 0.74 3.74 -23.71
N LEU A 215 0.75 4.13 -22.44
CA LEU A 215 -0.02 5.28 -21.95
C LEU A 215 0.59 6.62 -22.33
N SER A 216 1.89 6.64 -22.69
CA SER A 216 2.63 7.85 -23.06
C SER A 216 3.32 7.75 -24.44
N MET A 217 2.85 6.81 -25.26
CA MET A 217 3.50 6.47 -26.52
C MET A 217 3.47 7.64 -27.52
N TYR A 218 4.64 8.06 -28.01
CA TYR A 218 4.86 9.16 -28.97
C TYR A 218 4.46 10.57 -28.48
N GLU A 219 4.23 10.78 -27.20
CA GLU A 219 3.77 12.06 -26.67
C GLU A 219 4.89 13.05 -26.34
N TYR A 220 6.12 12.56 -26.12
CA TYR A 220 7.19 13.39 -25.57
C TYR A 220 8.61 12.98 -26.00
N ARG A 221 9.55 13.88 -25.66
CA ARG A 221 10.99 13.58 -25.56
C ARG A 221 11.47 13.98 -24.14
N PRO A 222 12.48 13.32 -23.56
CA PRO A 222 12.89 13.54 -22.18
C PRO A 222 13.20 15.00 -21.80
N TRP A 223 13.74 15.78 -22.74
CA TRP A 223 14.03 17.21 -22.53
C TRP A 223 12.81 18.12 -22.52
N MET A 224 11.63 17.61 -22.85
CA MET A 224 10.36 18.35 -22.81
C MET A 224 9.67 18.18 -21.45
N LEU A 225 10.17 17.28 -20.60
CA LEU A 225 9.50 16.89 -19.36
C LEU A 225 10.02 17.68 -18.17
N LYS A 226 9.09 18.16 -17.35
CA LYS A 226 9.34 18.55 -15.97
C LYS A 226 9.22 17.31 -15.09
N ARG A 227 10.05 17.21 -14.06
CA ARG A 227 10.08 16.07 -13.14
C ARG A 227 9.80 16.53 -11.72
N ALA A 228 8.97 15.79 -11.02
CA ALA A 228 8.68 15.99 -9.59
C ALA A 228 8.81 14.66 -8.84
N ASP A 229 9.68 14.62 -7.85
CA ASP A 229 9.76 13.50 -6.92
C ASP A 229 8.69 13.69 -5.85
N THR A 230 7.82 12.71 -5.72
CA THR A 230 6.70 12.72 -4.79
C THR A 230 6.40 11.31 -4.27
N ILE A 231 5.29 11.11 -3.58
CA ILE A 231 4.90 9.84 -3.00
C ILE A 231 3.64 9.32 -3.70
N CYS A 232 3.54 8.01 -3.85
CA CYS A 232 2.37 7.33 -4.40
C CYS A 232 1.14 7.50 -3.48
N GLN A 233 -0.02 7.75 -4.07
CA GLN A 233 -1.25 8.13 -3.37
C GLN A 233 -2.16 6.93 -2.99
N TYR A 234 -1.72 5.67 -3.15
CA TYR A 234 -2.66 4.54 -3.09
C TYR A 234 -2.68 3.78 -1.76
N CYS A 235 -1.58 3.22 -1.29
CA CYS A 235 -1.57 2.42 -0.07
C CYS A 235 -0.48 2.88 0.93
N GLY A 236 -0.47 2.28 2.12
CA GLY A 236 0.43 2.62 3.21
C GLY A 236 1.93 2.39 2.97
N ASP A 237 2.33 1.69 1.89
CA ASP A 237 3.74 1.45 1.58
C ASP A 237 4.56 2.74 1.45
N GLY A 238 3.94 3.86 1.03
CA GLY A 238 4.61 5.15 0.89
C GLY A 238 5.72 5.16 -0.17
N CYS A 239 5.47 4.54 -1.32
CA CYS A 239 6.43 4.45 -2.42
C CYS A 239 6.80 5.81 -2.98
N GLN A 240 8.10 6.11 -3.07
CA GLN A 240 8.59 7.27 -3.79
C GLN A 240 8.45 7.06 -5.29
N ILE A 241 7.88 8.04 -5.97
CA ILE A 241 7.72 8.07 -7.42
C ILE A 241 8.28 9.37 -7.99
N THR A 242 8.75 9.32 -9.23
CA THR A 242 9.08 10.48 -10.04
C THR A 242 8.02 10.65 -11.11
N VAL A 243 7.20 11.66 -10.96
CA VAL A 243 6.15 12.02 -11.93
C VAL A 243 6.74 12.95 -12.98
N GLN A 244 6.42 12.71 -14.24
CA GLN A 244 6.89 13.48 -15.36
C GLN A 244 5.69 14.12 -16.08
N ALA A 245 5.77 15.43 -16.29
CA ALA A 245 4.71 16.23 -16.88
C ALA A 245 5.24 17.09 -18.04
N LYS A 246 4.38 17.35 -19.04
CA LYS A 246 4.62 18.25 -20.17
C LYS A 246 3.41 19.16 -20.33
N ASP A 247 3.63 20.45 -20.41
CA ASP A 247 2.56 21.44 -20.65
C ASP A 247 1.37 21.28 -19.68
N ASN A 248 1.67 21.05 -18.41
CA ASN A 248 0.71 20.77 -17.34
C ASN A 248 -0.11 19.47 -17.48
N HIS A 249 0.34 18.54 -18.33
CA HIS A 249 -0.26 17.20 -18.47
C HIS A 249 0.69 16.12 -17.92
N LEU A 250 0.14 15.18 -17.16
CA LEU A 250 0.87 14.04 -16.64
C LEU A 250 1.16 13.05 -17.77
N ILE A 251 2.41 12.66 -17.94
CA ILE A 251 2.88 11.83 -19.06
C ILE A 251 3.24 10.42 -18.58
N GLU A 252 4.15 10.31 -17.63
CA GLU A 252 4.57 9.00 -17.10
C GLU A 252 5.04 9.10 -15.64
N VAL A 253 5.07 7.95 -14.99
CA VAL A 253 5.62 7.77 -13.64
C VAL A 253 6.74 6.74 -13.69
N ASN A 254 7.81 7.03 -12.97
CA ASN A 254 8.94 6.13 -12.74
C ASN A 254 9.29 6.08 -11.26
N SER A 255 10.22 5.21 -10.89
CA SER A 255 10.89 5.23 -9.60
C SER A 255 12.35 4.87 -9.78
N SER A 256 13.25 5.52 -9.05
CA SER A 256 14.68 5.31 -9.20
C SER A 256 15.20 4.28 -8.21
N PHE A 257 16.10 3.40 -8.67
CA PHE A 257 16.84 2.51 -7.78
C PHE A 257 17.58 3.32 -6.73
N GLY A 258 17.50 2.89 -5.47
CA GLY A 258 18.09 3.57 -4.33
C GLY A 258 17.26 4.73 -3.78
N ALA A 259 16.12 5.07 -4.43
CA ALA A 259 15.22 6.12 -3.96
C ALA A 259 14.04 5.55 -3.15
N GLY A 260 13.66 6.27 -2.10
CA GLY A 260 12.51 5.94 -1.26
C GLY A 260 12.60 4.59 -0.53
N ARG A 261 11.60 4.29 0.27
CA ARG A 261 11.49 3.02 0.99
C ARG A 261 11.22 1.82 0.05
N ASN A 262 10.61 2.09 -1.09
CA ASN A 262 10.38 1.11 -2.16
C ASN A 262 11.64 0.78 -2.98
N ASN A 263 12.76 1.48 -2.78
CA ASN A 263 14.01 1.23 -3.49
C ASN A 263 13.83 1.12 -5.03
N GLY A 264 12.91 1.92 -5.59
CA GLY A 264 12.59 1.93 -7.01
C GLY A 264 11.61 0.84 -7.49
N ASP A 265 11.11 -0.04 -6.63
CA ASP A 265 10.06 -0.99 -6.98
C ASP A 265 8.69 -0.32 -6.92
N LEU A 266 7.81 -0.67 -7.84
CA LEU A 266 6.43 -0.20 -7.90
C LEU A 266 5.47 -1.37 -8.15
N CYS A 267 4.20 -1.13 -7.92
CA CYS A 267 3.10 -1.99 -8.36
C CYS A 267 2.33 -1.32 -9.51
N ALA A 268 1.33 -2.00 -10.05
CA ALA A 268 0.49 -1.47 -11.14
C ALA A 268 -0.11 -0.09 -10.80
N ARG A 269 -0.60 0.08 -9.58
CA ARG A 269 -1.19 1.34 -9.11
C ARG A 269 -0.18 2.49 -9.12
N GLY A 270 1.02 2.24 -8.60
CA GLY A 270 2.07 3.25 -8.56
C GLY A 270 2.59 3.63 -9.93
N PHE A 271 2.70 2.66 -10.85
CA PHE A 271 3.28 2.89 -12.17
C PHE A 271 2.27 3.41 -13.20
N PHE A 272 1.03 2.89 -13.22
CA PHE A 272 0.01 3.21 -14.25
C PHE A 272 -1.17 4.02 -13.71
N GLY A 273 -1.23 4.30 -12.40
CA GLY A 273 -2.40 4.84 -11.73
C GLY A 273 -2.51 6.38 -11.63
N PHE A 274 -1.76 7.16 -12.39
CA PHE A 274 -1.67 8.63 -12.22
C PHE A 274 -2.75 9.44 -12.94
N HIS A 275 -3.52 8.85 -13.86
CA HIS A 275 -4.46 9.58 -14.73
C HIS A 275 -5.70 10.14 -14.03
N ALA A 276 -6.01 9.72 -12.79
CA ALA A 276 -7.14 10.25 -12.03
C ALA A 276 -7.05 11.77 -11.84
N THR A 277 -5.84 12.33 -11.71
CA THR A 277 -5.59 13.77 -11.57
C THR A 277 -6.04 14.56 -12.79
N SER A 278 -5.86 14.05 -14.01
CA SER A 278 -6.11 14.77 -15.27
C SER A 278 -7.45 14.40 -15.93
N ARG A 279 -8.39 13.85 -15.16
CA ARG A 279 -9.71 13.47 -15.68
C ARG A 279 -10.54 14.69 -16.08
N PRO A 280 -11.26 14.65 -17.23
CA PRO A 280 -12.11 15.75 -17.67
C PRO A 280 -13.38 15.95 -16.81
N ASP A 281 -13.80 14.92 -16.05
CA ASP A 281 -14.95 14.97 -15.16
C ASP A 281 -14.58 15.46 -13.72
N ARG A 282 -13.39 16.05 -13.54
CA ARG A 282 -12.97 16.73 -12.32
C ARG A 282 -13.78 18.00 -12.08
N LEU A 283 -14.08 18.25 -10.81
CA LEU A 283 -14.64 19.53 -10.37
C LEU A 283 -13.60 20.64 -10.55
N THR A 284 -14.02 21.75 -11.21
CA THR A 284 -13.15 22.88 -11.52
C THR A 284 -13.60 24.19 -10.91
N LYS A 285 -14.86 24.26 -10.44
CA LYS A 285 -15.46 25.45 -9.81
C LYS A 285 -16.33 25.06 -8.63
N PRO A 286 -16.52 25.95 -7.63
CA PRO A 286 -17.46 25.74 -6.55
C PRO A 286 -18.91 25.61 -7.08
N LEU A 287 -19.70 24.76 -6.40
CA LEU A 287 -21.12 24.60 -6.69
C LEU A 287 -21.93 24.90 -5.42
N VAL A 288 -23.05 25.62 -5.56
CA VAL A 288 -24.01 25.87 -4.48
C VAL A 288 -25.40 25.44 -4.93
N ARG A 289 -26.14 24.76 -4.07
CA ARG A 289 -27.49 24.30 -4.37
C ARG A 289 -28.48 25.46 -4.20
N ARG A 290 -29.08 25.86 -5.33
CA ARG A 290 -30.12 26.88 -5.42
C ARG A 290 -31.37 26.26 -6.05
N ASN A 291 -32.52 26.44 -5.45
CA ASN A 291 -33.79 25.90 -5.95
C ASN A 291 -33.75 24.38 -6.25
N GLY A 292 -32.98 23.61 -5.48
CA GLY A 292 -32.81 22.16 -5.64
C GLY A 292 -31.76 21.72 -6.64
N VAL A 293 -31.12 22.64 -7.39
CA VAL A 293 -30.10 22.34 -8.40
C VAL A 293 -28.73 22.87 -7.95
N LEU A 294 -27.66 22.09 -8.20
CA LEU A 294 -26.28 22.55 -7.99
C LEU A 294 -25.88 23.47 -9.17
N GLU A 295 -25.53 24.70 -8.88
CA GLU A 295 -25.14 25.71 -9.83
C GLU A 295 -23.70 26.16 -9.59
N GLU A 296 -22.90 26.34 -10.66
CA GLU A 296 -21.56 26.93 -10.56
C GLU A 296 -21.62 28.35 -10.00
N THR A 297 -20.68 28.64 -9.12
CA THR A 297 -20.58 29.98 -8.51
C THR A 297 -19.11 30.37 -8.29
N THR A 298 -18.87 31.57 -7.75
CA THR A 298 -17.53 32.02 -7.40
C THR A 298 -17.10 31.45 -6.03
N TRP A 299 -15.79 31.43 -5.78
CA TRP A 299 -15.26 31.06 -4.48
C TRP A 299 -15.77 31.98 -3.36
N VAL A 300 -15.90 33.28 -3.64
CA VAL A 300 -16.39 34.26 -2.65
C VAL A 300 -17.82 33.92 -2.22
N ASP A 301 -18.72 33.78 -3.22
CA ASP A 301 -20.13 33.44 -2.95
C ASP A 301 -20.30 32.11 -2.22
N ALA A 302 -19.52 31.08 -2.63
CA ALA A 302 -19.60 29.75 -2.02
C ALA A 302 -19.13 29.77 -0.56
N LEU A 303 -18.02 30.46 -0.27
CA LEU A 303 -17.45 30.52 1.07
C LEU A 303 -18.30 31.41 2.01
N GLU A 304 -18.79 32.58 1.54
CA GLU A 304 -19.68 33.45 2.31
C GLU A 304 -20.99 32.74 2.65
N TYR A 305 -21.64 32.11 1.66
CA TYR A 305 -22.82 31.30 1.88
C TYR A 305 -22.58 30.21 2.92
N THR A 306 -21.47 29.48 2.77
CA THR A 306 -21.10 28.37 3.68
C THR A 306 -20.90 28.89 5.12
N ALA A 307 -20.13 29.97 5.28
CA ALA A 307 -19.86 30.56 6.59
C ALA A 307 -21.14 31.08 7.26
N GLU A 308 -22.04 31.73 6.51
CA GLU A 308 -23.33 32.19 6.99
C GLU A 308 -24.20 31.05 7.49
N GLN A 309 -24.31 29.96 6.72
CA GLN A 309 -25.08 28.77 7.12
C GLN A 309 -24.48 28.09 8.36
N ILE A 310 -23.15 27.94 8.43
CA ILE A 310 -22.48 27.41 9.63
C ILE A 310 -22.78 28.27 10.85
N ALA A 311 -22.62 29.60 10.76
CA ALA A 311 -22.88 30.51 11.86
C ALA A 311 -24.34 30.45 12.33
N ARG A 312 -25.30 30.42 11.40
CA ARG A 312 -26.73 30.29 11.67
C ARG A 312 -27.05 29.00 12.44
N LEU A 313 -26.60 27.87 11.92
CA LEU A 313 -26.87 26.57 12.53
C LEU A 313 -26.17 26.39 13.88
N LYS A 314 -24.94 26.87 14.02
CA LYS A 314 -24.21 26.83 15.27
C LYS A 314 -24.89 27.65 16.36
N ALA A 315 -25.43 28.83 16.02
CA ALA A 315 -26.19 29.66 16.95
C ALA A 315 -27.52 29.02 17.36
N ALA A 316 -28.19 28.29 16.44
CA ALA A 316 -29.49 27.68 16.69
C ALA A 316 -29.40 26.34 17.46
N HIS A 317 -28.39 25.51 17.18
CA HIS A 317 -28.33 24.12 17.65
C HIS A 317 -27.07 23.78 18.46
N GLY A 318 -26.10 24.69 18.54
CA GLY A 318 -24.82 24.44 19.21
C GLY A 318 -23.81 23.67 18.38
N PRO A 319 -22.58 23.50 18.91
CA PRO A 319 -21.47 22.89 18.18
C PRO A 319 -21.64 21.37 17.91
N ASP A 320 -22.30 20.64 18.81
CA ASP A 320 -22.45 19.18 18.69
C ASP A 320 -23.49 18.78 17.61
N ALA A 321 -24.20 19.74 17.04
CA ALA A 321 -25.03 19.52 15.85
C ALA A 321 -24.23 19.43 14.56
N PHE A 322 -22.91 19.53 14.62
CA PHE A 322 -22.00 19.41 13.48
C PHE A 322 -21.17 18.13 13.55
N GLY A 323 -20.88 17.54 12.38
CA GLY A 323 -19.95 16.43 12.20
C GLY A 323 -18.98 16.68 11.06
N GLY A 324 -17.80 16.10 11.15
CA GLY A 324 -16.76 16.18 10.14
C GLY A 324 -16.22 14.83 9.76
N LEU A 325 -16.11 14.57 8.46
CA LEU A 325 -15.52 13.35 7.91
C LEU A 325 -14.45 13.73 6.89
N ILE A 326 -13.25 13.17 7.00
CA ILE A 326 -12.14 13.43 6.07
C ILE A 326 -11.44 12.16 5.64
N SER A 327 -11.04 12.10 4.38
CA SER A 327 -10.28 10.94 3.84
C SER A 327 -8.85 10.91 4.36
N SER A 328 -8.38 9.73 4.74
CA SER A 328 -6.96 9.48 5.02
C SER A 328 -6.06 9.68 3.78
N ARG A 329 -6.61 9.88 2.59
CA ARG A 329 -5.82 10.23 1.39
C ARG A 329 -5.39 11.69 1.36
N CYS A 330 -6.00 12.54 2.20
CA CYS A 330 -5.59 13.92 2.39
C CYS A 330 -4.21 14.01 3.04
N THR A 331 -3.53 15.15 2.89
CA THR A 331 -2.22 15.37 3.51
C THR A 331 -2.34 15.48 5.04
N ASN A 332 -1.24 15.29 5.74
CA ASN A 332 -1.20 15.53 7.20
C ASN A 332 -1.65 16.96 7.53
N GLU A 333 -1.32 17.90 6.68
CA GLU A 333 -1.69 19.32 6.83
C GLU A 333 -3.20 19.52 6.64
N ASP A 334 -3.80 18.89 5.63
CA ASP A 334 -5.24 18.93 5.41
C ASP A 334 -6.00 18.31 6.60
N LEU A 335 -5.59 17.11 7.02
CA LEU A 335 -6.16 16.37 8.15
C LEU A 335 -6.04 17.13 9.47
N TYR A 336 -4.84 17.68 9.74
CA TYR A 336 -4.58 18.46 10.95
C TYR A 336 -5.44 19.71 11.02
N LEU A 337 -5.50 20.45 9.91
CA LEU A 337 -6.25 21.70 9.90
C LEU A 337 -7.75 21.46 9.94
N PHE A 338 -8.24 20.43 9.28
CA PHE A 338 -9.63 20.01 9.32
C PHE A 338 -10.09 19.65 10.75
N GLN A 339 -9.36 18.77 11.46
CA GLN A 339 -9.72 18.41 12.83
C GLN A 339 -9.60 19.62 13.78
N LYS A 340 -8.61 20.51 13.56
CA LYS A 340 -8.48 21.76 14.34
C LYS A 340 -9.66 22.69 14.08
N PHE A 341 -10.10 22.83 12.84
CA PHE A 341 -11.29 23.60 12.48
C PHE A 341 -12.54 23.08 13.22
N MET A 342 -12.77 21.77 13.19
CA MET A 342 -13.91 21.17 13.88
C MET A 342 -13.85 21.39 15.40
N ARG A 343 -12.69 21.21 16.02
CA ARG A 343 -12.53 21.32 17.48
C ARG A 343 -12.43 22.76 17.99
N VAL A 344 -11.78 23.63 17.25
CA VAL A 344 -11.51 25.01 17.67
C VAL A 344 -12.55 25.97 17.12
N VAL A 345 -12.85 25.93 15.80
CA VAL A 345 -13.76 26.88 15.16
C VAL A 345 -15.20 26.46 15.35
N ILE A 346 -15.55 25.21 15.07
CA ILE A 346 -16.90 24.70 15.32
C ILE A 346 -17.12 24.44 16.81
N GLY A 347 -16.20 23.76 17.49
CA GLY A 347 -16.24 23.45 18.92
C GLY A 347 -16.77 22.05 19.24
N THR A 348 -16.58 21.06 18.34
CA THR A 348 -17.03 19.68 18.51
C THR A 348 -15.90 18.67 18.28
N ASN A 349 -15.95 17.53 18.94
CA ASN A 349 -15.08 16.37 18.68
C ASN A 349 -15.69 15.36 17.68
N ASN A 350 -16.84 15.64 17.08
CA ASN A 350 -17.45 14.82 16.05
C ASN A 350 -16.62 14.88 14.76
N VAL A 351 -15.46 14.24 14.79
CA VAL A 351 -14.48 14.18 13.67
C VAL A 351 -14.05 12.75 13.48
N ASP A 352 -14.16 12.25 12.25
CA ASP A 352 -13.68 10.93 11.94
C ASP A 352 -13.03 10.88 10.54
N SER A 353 -12.33 9.81 10.24
CA SER A 353 -11.66 9.62 8.95
C SER A 353 -11.80 8.18 8.45
N SER A 354 -11.37 7.94 7.20
CA SER A 354 -11.32 6.59 6.63
C SER A 354 -10.36 5.63 7.36
N ALA A 355 -9.45 6.11 8.21
CA ALA A 355 -8.70 5.25 9.13
C ALA A 355 -9.62 4.41 10.06
N ARG A 356 -10.89 4.85 10.23
CA ARG A 356 -11.95 4.11 10.94
C ARG A 356 -12.26 2.75 10.30
N TYR A 357 -12.00 2.55 9.02
CA TYR A 357 -12.32 1.31 8.33
C TYR A 357 -11.42 0.10 8.69
N GLY A 358 -10.55 0.21 9.69
CA GLY A 358 -9.76 -0.93 10.17
C GLY A 358 -8.51 -0.54 10.95
N HIS A 359 -7.81 0.51 10.55
CA HIS A 359 -6.54 0.91 11.16
C HIS A 359 -6.65 1.19 12.67
N ILE A 360 -7.76 1.77 13.10
CA ILE A 360 -8.05 2.04 14.52
C ILE A 360 -8.03 0.78 15.40
N ASN A 361 -8.42 -0.38 14.88
CA ASN A 361 -8.35 -1.65 15.63
C ASN A 361 -6.91 -1.95 16.08
N ALA A 362 -5.97 -1.84 15.16
CA ALA A 362 -4.55 -2.06 15.46
C ALA A 362 -3.99 -0.97 16.38
N VAL A 363 -4.27 0.30 16.11
CA VAL A 363 -3.79 1.43 16.91
C VAL A 363 -4.23 1.29 18.38
N ARG A 364 -5.51 1.01 18.63
CA ARG A 364 -6.01 0.86 20.01
C ARG A 364 -5.41 -0.36 20.70
N ALA A 365 -5.24 -1.47 20.00
CA ALA A 365 -4.60 -2.67 20.56
C ALA A 365 -3.12 -2.40 20.92
N MET A 366 -2.37 -1.80 20.01
CA MET A 366 -0.96 -1.47 20.24
C MET A 366 -0.76 -0.47 21.38
N ARG A 367 -1.59 0.58 21.44
CA ARG A 367 -1.55 1.53 22.56
C ARG A 367 -1.78 0.85 23.90
N ARG A 368 -2.72 -0.08 23.93
CA ARG A 368 -3.06 -0.79 25.18
C ARG A 368 -1.97 -1.73 25.66
N VAL A 369 -1.35 -2.49 24.76
CA VAL A 369 -0.36 -3.52 25.13
C VAL A 369 1.07 -2.95 25.13
N GLN A 370 1.41 -2.16 24.10
CA GLN A 370 2.77 -1.70 23.84
C GLN A 370 2.99 -0.20 24.14
N GLY A 371 1.92 0.56 24.43
CA GLY A 371 2.01 2.02 24.65
C GLY A 371 2.34 2.83 23.39
N THR A 372 2.37 2.22 22.22
CA THR A 372 2.65 2.86 20.93
C THR A 372 1.46 2.73 19.99
N HIS A 373 1.43 3.56 18.96
CA HIS A 373 0.43 3.56 17.89
C HIS A 373 1.07 3.36 16.51
N ARG A 374 2.37 3.09 16.46
CA ARG A 374 3.16 2.88 15.24
C ARG A 374 3.69 1.46 15.18
N TRP A 375 4.03 1.01 14.01
CA TRP A 375 4.81 -0.21 13.83
C TRP A 375 6.02 -0.23 14.77
N THR A 376 6.30 -1.40 15.34
CA THR A 376 7.50 -1.60 16.17
C THR A 376 8.66 -2.21 15.39
N VAL A 377 8.52 -2.34 14.09
CA VAL A 377 9.49 -2.86 13.12
C VAL A 377 9.54 -1.97 11.87
N THR A 378 10.50 -2.20 11.00
CA THR A 378 10.67 -1.51 9.72
C THR A 378 10.58 -2.48 8.55
N PHE A 379 10.52 -1.98 7.30
CA PHE A 379 10.66 -2.80 6.09
C PHE A 379 11.98 -3.58 6.07
N ASP A 380 13.04 -3.02 6.63
CA ASP A 380 14.33 -3.70 6.73
C ASP A 380 14.30 -4.84 7.75
N ASP A 381 13.55 -4.70 8.85
CA ASP A 381 13.31 -5.78 9.81
C ASP A 381 12.48 -6.91 9.19
N ILE A 382 11.45 -6.57 8.37
CA ILE A 382 10.68 -7.57 7.61
C ILE A 382 11.61 -8.37 6.68
N ALA A 383 12.45 -7.67 5.90
CA ALA A 383 13.38 -8.32 4.97
C ALA A 383 14.45 -9.17 5.68
N ALA A 384 14.78 -8.83 6.94
CA ALA A 384 15.77 -9.52 7.75
C ALA A 384 15.17 -10.53 8.74
N ALA A 385 13.87 -10.76 8.75
CA ALA A 385 13.20 -11.66 9.68
C ALA A 385 13.65 -13.12 9.52
N ASP A 386 13.63 -13.87 10.61
CA ASP A 386 13.83 -15.32 10.60
C ASP A 386 12.47 -16.05 10.50
N VAL A 387 11.41 -15.44 11.05
CA VAL A 387 10.03 -15.93 10.99
C VAL A 387 9.09 -14.77 10.68
N LEU A 388 8.20 -14.98 9.75
CA LEU A 388 7.12 -14.06 9.40
C LEU A 388 5.77 -14.74 9.63
N LEU A 389 4.87 -14.09 10.37
CA LEU A 389 3.48 -14.51 10.52
C LEU A 389 2.58 -13.50 9.82
N LEU A 390 1.93 -13.91 8.73
CA LEU A 390 0.95 -13.11 7.99
C LEU A 390 -0.46 -13.54 8.38
N VAL A 391 -1.32 -12.59 8.73
CA VAL A 391 -2.71 -12.86 9.10
C VAL A 391 -3.67 -11.93 8.36
N GLY A 392 -4.52 -12.48 7.52
CA GLY A 392 -5.55 -11.76 6.78
C GLY A 392 -5.02 -10.66 5.88
N THR A 393 -3.92 -10.90 5.15
CA THR A 393 -3.20 -9.84 4.43
C THR A 393 -3.51 -9.73 2.95
N SER A 394 -3.58 -10.84 2.20
CA SER A 394 -3.51 -10.82 0.72
C SER A 394 -2.45 -9.80 0.22
N ILE A 395 -1.27 -9.80 0.86
CA ILE A 395 -0.29 -8.72 0.82
C ILE A 395 0.19 -8.35 -0.59
N THR A 396 0.23 -9.31 -1.51
CA THR A 396 0.61 -9.07 -2.91
C THR A 396 -0.40 -8.20 -3.66
N GLU A 397 -1.62 -8.09 -3.17
CA GLU A 397 -2.68 -7.25 -3.75
C GLU A 397 -2.84 -5.94 -2.98
N THR A 398 -2.76 -5.99 -1.66
CA THR A 398 -3.01 -4.83 -0.80
C THR A 398 -1.81 -3.90 -0.71
N ASN A 399 -0.65 -4.43 -0.29
CA ASN A 399 0.61 -3.73 -0.04
C ASN A 399 1.77 -4.41 -0.78
N PRO A 400 1.79 -4.36 -2.14
CA PRO A 400 2.67 -5.18 -2.97
C PRO A 400 4.16 -4.98 -2.68
N VAL A 401 4.60 -3.76 -2.33
CA VAL A 401 6.01 -3.47 -2.06
C VAL A 401 6.42 -4.03 -0.70
N THR A 402 5.56 -3.97 0.32
CA THR A 402 5.77 -4.70 1.58
C THR A 402 5.80 -6.21 1.32
N GLY A 403 4.95 -6.72 0.43
CA GLY A 403 4.98 -8.11 -0.04
C GLY A 403 6.33 -8.51 -0.66
N LEU A 404 7.01 -7.60 -1.38
CA LEU A 404 8.36 -7.87 -1.89
C LEU A 404 9.40 -8.04 -0.76
N ARG A 405 9.25 -7.33 0.38
CA ARG A 405 10.12 -7.54 1.55
C ARG A 405 9.91 -8.91 2.17
N VAL A 406 8.67 -9.38 2.23
CA VAL A 406 8.35 -10.75 2.67
C VAL A 406 8.98 -11.79 1.72
N LYS A 407 8.81 -11.63 0.40
CA LYS A 407 9.46 -12.51 -0.60
C LYS A 407 10.99 -12.51 -0.46
N GLU A 408 11.58 -11.35 -0.19
CA GLU A 408 13.03 -11.21 0.03
C GLU A 408 13.48 -11.98 1.27
N ALA A 409 12.81 -11.85 2.41
CA ALA A 409 13.11 -12.59 3.64
C ALA A 409 13.03 -14.10 3.42
N VAL A 410 11.99 -14.59 2.76
CA VAL A 410 11.79 -16.03 2.53
C VAL A 410 12.81 -16.59 1.52
N LYS A 411 12.97 -15.96 0.36
CA LYS A 411 13.76 -16.52 -0.74
C LYS A 411 15.26 -16.27 -0.64
N LYS A 412 15.66 -15.14 -0.07
CA LYS A 412 17.07 -14.77 0.09
C LYS A 412 17.57 -14.98 1.51
N GLY A 413 16.70 -14.67 2.51
CA GLY A 413 17.02 -14.78 3.93
C GLY A 413 16.79 -16.17 4.51
N GLY A 414 15.97 -17.03 3.87
CA GLY A 414 15.60 -18.34 4.37
C GLY A 414 14.60 -18.27 5.55
N ALA A 415 13.85 -17.19 5.66
CA ALA A 415 12.83 -17.01 6.69
C ALA A 415 11.72 -18.06 6.58
N GLN A 416 11.22 -18.53 7.72
CA GLN A 416 10.01 -19.34 7.76
C GLN A 416 8.77 -18.43 7.61
N LEU A 417 7.91 -18.73 6.67
CA LEU A 417 6.65 -18.03 6.44
C LEU A 417 5.49 -18.86 7.00
N LEU A 418 4.77 -18.25 7.93
CA LEU A 418 3.55 -18.78 8.55
C LEU A 418 2.39 -17.90 8.06
N THR A 419 1.31 -18.51 7.57
CA THR A 419 0.16 -17.75 7.07
C THR A 419 -1.16 -18.25 7.64
N ILE A 420 -1.99 -17.30 8.05
CA ILE A 420 -3.39 -17.51 8.43
C ILE A 420 -4.20 -16.59 7.50
N GLU A 421 -4.70 -17.13 6.41
CA GLU A 421 -5.22 -16.34 5.30
C GLU A 421 -6.58 -16.85 4.82
N ALA A 422 -7.33 -15.97 4.22
CA ALA A 422 -8.58 -16.34 3.56
C ALA A 422 -8.39 -16.64 2.06
N VAL A 423 -7.16 -16.95 1.68
CA VAL A 423 -6.69 -17.37 0.35
C VAL A 423 -6.09 -18.76 0.52
N GLN A 424 -6.23 -19.64 -0.45
CA GLN A 424 -5.55 -20.94 -0.45
C GLN A 424 -4.33 -20.93 -1.40
N PRO A 425 -3.35 -21.78 -1.18
CA PRO A 425 -2.31 -22.04 -2.18
C PRO A 425 -2.92 -22.44 -3.53
N GLY A 426 -2.37 -21.93 -4.61
CA GLY A 426 -2.86 -22.20 -5.98
C GLY A 426 -1.86 -21.75 -7.02
N ILE A 427 -1.97 -22.25 -8.23
CA ILE A 427 -1.09 -21.97 -9.37
C ILE A 427 -1.60 -20.82 -10.24
N ASP A 428 -2.49 -20.01 -9.71
CA ASP A 428 -2.95 -18.80 -10.42
C ASP A 428 -1.77 -17.93 -10.83
N SER A 429 -1.94 -17.25 -11.90
CA SER A 429 -0.95 -16.46 -12.62
C SER A 429 -0.27 -15.39 -11.78
N ILE A 430 -1.03 -14.70 -10.93
CA ILE A 430 -0.48 -13.66 -10.06
C ILE A 430 0.19 -14.33 -8.87
N SER A 431 1.38 -13.88 -8.54
CA SER A 431 2.19 -14.41 -7.46
C SER A 431 1.40 -14.45 -6.14
N ASN A 432 1.06 -15.64 -5.72
CA ASN A 432 0.36 -15.89 -4.47
C ASN A 432 1.38 -16.19 -3.36
N ILE A 433 1.50 -15.29 -2.38
CA ILE A 433 2.48 -15.43 -1.31
C ILE A 433 2.24 -16.67 -0.45
N THR A 434 1.01 -17.16 -0.36
CA THR A 434 0.69 -18.40 0.37
C THR A 434 1.39 -19.63 -0.22
N ASN A 435 1.77 -19.60 -1.49
CA ASN A 435 2.58 -20.66 -2.12
C ASN A 435 4.01 -20.75 -1.55
N LEU A 436 4.46 -19.72 -0.85
CA LEU A 436 5.76 -19.68 -0.16
C LEU A 436 5.65 -20.08 1.30
N SER A 437 4.45 -20.35 1.82
CA SER A 437 4.22 -20.67 3.22
C SER A 437 4.82 -22.01 3.61
N HIS A 438 5.48 -22.05 4.75
CA HIS A 438 5.95 -23.28 5.37
C HIS A 438 4.83 -23.97 6.14
N HIS A 439 3.96 -23.16 6.79
CA HIS A 439 2.72 -23.61 7.40
C HIS A 439 1.60 -22.64 7.01
N HIS A 440 0.46 -23.15 6.61
CA HIS A 440 -0.69 -22.39 6.15
C HIS A 440 -1.98 -22.87 6.81
N VAL A 441 -2.76 -21.92 7.33
CA VAL A 441 -4.13 -22.14 7.81
C VAL A 441 -5.06 -21.30 6.95
N GLY A 442 -5.92 -21.95 6.19
CA GLY A 442 -6.93 -21.30 5.34
C GLY A 442 -8.20 -21.00 6.14
N ILE A 443 -8.64 -19.76 6.19
CA ILE A 443 -9.85 -19.32 6.90
C ILE A 443 -10.88 -18.78 5.89
N PRO A 444 -11.71 -19.61 5.29
CA PRO A 444 -12.68 -19.17 4.28
C PRO A 444 -13.66 -18.10 4.79
N SER A 445 -14.09 -18.21 6.05
CA SER A 445 -14.98 -17.25 6.71
C SER A 445 -14.31 -15.89 7.02
N ALA A 446 -12.99 -15.78 6.91
CA ALA A 446 -12.20 -14.65 7.39
C ALA A 446 -12.44 -14.29 8.88
N GLU A 447 -12.85 -15.25 9.67
CA GLU A 447 -12.97 -15.14 11.13
C GLU A 447 -11.68 -15.66 11.77
N PHE A 448 -10.66 -14.82 11.78
CA PHE A 448 -9.30 -15.19 12.16
C PHE A 448 -9.14 -15.51 13.66
N GLY A 449 -10.12 -15.15 14.50
CA GLY A 449 -10.09 -15.34 15.95
C GLY A 449 -9.81 -16.78 16.37
N ASP A 450 -10.51 -17.75 15.77
CA ASP A 450 -10.36 -19.18 16.08
C ASP A 450 -8.95 -19.70 15.81
N ALA A 451 -8.35 -19.30 14.69
CA ALA A 451 -6.98 -19.69 14.35
C ALA A 451 -5.94 -19.05 15.31
N LEU A 452 -6.16 -17.80 15.70
CA LEU A 452 -5.28 -17.13 16.67
C LEU A 452 -5.41 -17.75 18.09
N ILE A 453 -6.61 -18.17 18.46
CA ILE A 453 -6.82 -18.97 19.69
C ILE A 453 -6.05 -20.28 19.61
N GLY A 454 -6.12 -21.00 18.48
CA GLY A 454 -5.35 -22.22 18.24
C GLY A 454 -3.84 -22.00 18.37
N LEU A 455 -3.32 -20.92 17.77
CA LEU A 455 -1.90 -20.61 17.82
C LEU A 455 -1.44 -20.26 19.27
N LEU A 456 -2.22 -19.46 20.01
CA LEU A 456 -1.95 -19.13 21.40
C LEU A 456 -1.99 -20.38 22.30
N LYS A 457 -3.00 -21.24 22.12
CA LYS A 457 -3.10 -22.52 22.81
C LYS A 457 -1.90 -23.42 22.50
N GLY A 458 -1.42 -23.43 21.26
CA GLY A 458 -0.20 -24.13 20.84
C GLY A 458 1.07 -23.60 21.54
N VAL A 459 1.19 -22.29 21.75
CA VAL A 459 2.30 -21.69 22.52
C VAL A 459 2.27 -22.14 23.98
N LEU A 460 1.09 -22.15 24.59
CA LEU A 460 0.91 -22.56 26.01
C LEU A 460 1.20 -24.04 26.20
N GLU A 461 0.59 -24.91 25.41
CA GLU A 461 0.75 -26.37 25.51
C GLU A 461 2.16 -26.85 25.10
N GLY A 462 2.78 -26.19 24.14
CA GLY A 462 4.16 -26.45 23.70
C GLY A 462 5.22 -25.96 24.67
N GLY A 463 4.84 -25.29 25.78
CA GLY A 463 5.78 -24.76 26.75
C GLY A 463 6.66 -23.62 26.24
N HIS A 464 6.19 -22.89 25.24
CA HIS A 464 6.95 -21.82 24.54
C HIS A 464 6.82 -20.43 25.18
N ILE A 465 6.42 -20.39 26.47
CA ILE A 465 6.31 -19.12 27.19
C ILE A 465 7.70 -18.68 27.66
N GLU A 466 8.04 -17.44 27.34
CA GLU A 466 9.30 -16.83 27.78
C GLU A 466 9.32 -16.70 29.34
N SER A 467 10.39 -17.16 29.95
CA SER A 467 10.53 -17.19 31.43
C SER A 467 10.44 -15.78 32.04
N ALA A 468 10.94 -14.77 31.35
CA ALA A 468 10.86 -13.38 31.81
C ALA A 468 9.41 -12.88 31.92
N ILE A 469 8.52 -13.30 31.06
CA ILE A 469 7.09 -12.90 31.07
C ILE A 469 6.39 -13.63 32.24
N ARG A 470 6.66 -14.92 32.44
CA ARG A 470 6.14 -15.67 33.58
C ARG A 470 6.57 -15.06 34.92
N ASN A 471 7.85 -14.67 35.03
CA ASN A 471 8.38 -13.99 36.21
C ASN A 471 7.78 -12.62 36.46
N ARG A 472 7.45 -11.89 35.34
CA ARG A 472 6.82 -10.56 35.38
C ARG A 472 5.37 -10.64 35.89
N SER A 473 4.58 -11.62 35.43
CA SER A 473 3.21 -11.83 35.87
C SER A 473 2.73 -13.28 35.66
N GLU A 474 2.89 -14.11 36.67
CA GLU A 474 2.32 -15.47 36.71
C GLU A 474 0.77 -15.42 36.62
N ALA A 475 0.14 -14.39 37.20
CA ALA A 475 -1.31 -14.20 37.14
C ALA A 475 -1.84 -14.00 35.73
N TYR A 476 -1.10 -13.26 34.89
CA TYR A 476 -1.42 -13.07 33.46
C TYR A 476 -1.33 -14.40 32.71
N VAL A 477 -0.22 -15.13 32.86
CA VAL A 477 0.01 -16.41 32.18
C VAL A 477 -1.03 -17.45 32.60
N SER A 478 -1.30 -17.57 33.92
CA SER A 478 -2.27 -18.51 34.46
C SER A 478 -3.70 -18.20 33.98
N SER A 479 -4.09 -16.92 33.99
CA SER A 479 -5.41 -16.50 33.53
C SER A 479 -5.65 -16.82 32.05
N LEU A 480 -4.64 -16.59 31.18
CA LEU A 480 -4.71 -16.99 29.80
C LEU A 480 -4.77 -18.51 29.62
N SER A 481 -3.93 -19.22 30.35
CA SER A 481 -3.88 -20.68 30.31
C SER A 481 -5.22 -21.31 30.73
N GLU A 482 -5.83 -20.84 31.83
CA GLU A 482 -7.14 -21.29 32.29
C GLU A 482 -8.25 -20.96 31.29
N THR A 483 -8.21 -19.78 30.67
CA THR A 483 -9.21 -19.37 29.68
C THR A 483 -9.12 -20.24 28.43
N LEU A 484 -7.93 -20.44 27.91
CA LEU A 484 -7.70 -21.21 26.68
C LEU A 484 -7.84 -22.73 26.90
N ALA A 485 -7.60 -23.22 28.13
CA ALA A 485 -7.82 -24.64 28.46
C ALA A 485 -9.29 -25.07 28.35
N ARG A 486 -10.24 -24.14 28.50
CA ARG A 486 -11.69 -24.40 28.37
C ARG A 486 -12.14 -24.58 26.92
N ILE A 487 -11.31 -24.21 25.96
CA ILE A 487 -11.63 -24.30 24.52
C ILE A 487 -11.07 -25.63 24.03
N GLU A 488 -11.92 -26.49 23.52
CA GLU A 488 -11.50 -27.79 23.01
C GLU A 488 -10.85 -27.68 21.62
N TRP A 489 -9.82 -28.49 21.37
CA TRP A 489 -9.17 -28.53 20.08
C TRP A 489 -10.14 -28.90 18.93
N THR A 490 -11.06 -29.81 19.19
CA THR A 490 -12.11 -30.21 18.24
C THR A 490 -12.95 -29.02 17.77
N ASP A 491 -13.09 -28.02 18.63
CA ASP A 491 -13.81 -26.80 18.29
C ASP A 491 -12.99 -25.86 17.39
N ILE A 492 -11.70 -25.73 17.69
CA ILE A 492 -10.78 -24.95 16.86
C ILE A 492 -10.63 -25.62 15.47
N GLU A 493 -10.40 -26.92 15.43
CA GLU A 493 -10.28 -27.68 14.19
C GLU A 493 -11.53 -27.59 13.32
N ALA A 494 -12.71 -27.66 13.94
CA ALA A 494 -13.96 -27.52 13.21
C ALA A 494 -14.22 -26.08 12.69
N GLY A 495 -13.72 -25.05 13.37
CA GLY A 495 -13.83 -23.64 12.94
C GLY A 495 -12.84 -23.28 11.85
N THR A 496 -11.63 -23.83 11.93
CA THR A 496 -10.51 -23.46 11.04
C THR A 496 -10.28 -24.45 9.90
N GLY A 497 -10.72 -25.68 10.04
CA GLY A 497 -10.37 -26.77 9.13
C GLY A 497 -8.93 -27.27 9.25
N ALA A 498 -8.14 -26.71 10.17
CA ALA A 498 -6.73 -27.07 10.38
C ALA A 498 -6.59 -27.98 11.60
N ALA A 499 -5.71 -29.00 11.50
CA ALA A 499 -5.43 -29.92 12.59
C ALA A 499 -4.64 -29.25 13.73
N ARG A 500 -4.83 -29.74 14.97
CA ARG A 500 -4.07 -29.30 16.16
C ARG A 500 -2.56 -29.26 15.91
N ASP A 501 -2.02 -30.29 15.26
CA ASP A 501 -0.57 -30.39 15.04
C ASP A 501 -0.03 -29.23 14.19
N THR A 502 -0.81 -28.72 13.22
CA THR A 502 -0.44 -27.52 12.45
C THR A 502 -0.22 -26.33 13.37
N PHE A 503 -1.10 -26.12 14.34
CA PHE A 503 -0.95 -25.01 15.31
C PHE A 503 0.25 -25.20 16.25
N LEU A 504 0.52 -26.43 16.67
CA LEU A 504 1.69 -26.74 17.50
C LEU A 504 3.00 -26.48 16.73
N GLU A 505 3.07 -26.89 15.47
CA GLU A 505 4.21 -26.62 14.59
C GLU A 505 4.42 -25.13 14.35
N MET A 506 3.35 -24.39 14.03
CA MET A 506 3.40 -22.94 13.87
C MET A 506 3.86 -22.25 15.17
N ALA A 507 3.32 -22.64 16.31
CA ALA A 507 3.69 -22.11 17.64
C ALA A 507 5.18 -22.35 17.93
N SER A 508 5.67 -23.57 17.65
CA SER A 508 7.08 -23.92 17.80
C SER A 508 8.00 -23.09 16.90
N ALA A 509 7.63 -22.96 15.60
CA ALA A 509 8.38 -22.17 14.65
C ALA A 509 8.44 -20.69 15.07
N PHE A 510 7.29 -20.12 15.46
CA PHE A 510 7.17 -18.74 15.91
C PHE A 510 8.04 -18.48 17.16
N ALA A 511 7.96 -19.34 18.15
CA ALA A 511 8.69 -19.16 19.42
C ALA A 511 10.21 -19.26 19.24
N LYS A 512 10.69 -20.15 18.37
CA LYS A 512 12.12 -20.37 18.08
C LYS A 512 12.77 -19.26 17.26
N GLY A 513 12.00 -18.47 16.52
CA GLY A 513 12.52 -17.36 15.74
C GLY A 513 13.22 -16.32 16.61
N ARG A 514 14.36 -15.80 16.18
CA ARG A 514 15.08 -14.73 16.86
C ARG A 514 14.58 -13.36 16.44
N ARG A 515 14.27 -13.20 15.16
CA ARG A 515 13.65 -12.00 14.58
C ARG A 515 12.30 -12.42 14.00
N VAL A 516 11.24 -12.08 14.71
CA VAL A 516 9.87 -12.49 14.40
C VAL A 516 9.03 -11.26 14.09
N VAL A 517 8.46 -11.18 12.89
CA VAL A 517 7.56 -10.09 12.52
C VAL A 517 6.17 -10.64 12.24
N VAL A 518 5.18 -10.03 12.88
CA VAL A 518 3.75 -10.30 12.68
C VAL A 518 3.18 -9.21 11.79
N ILE A 519 2.58 -9.59 10.66
CA ILE A 519 1.93 -8.69 9.71
C ILE A 519 0.44 -8.98 9.70
N ALA A 520 -0.38 -7.98 10.05
CA ALA A 520 -1.84 -8.05 10.00
C ALA A 520 -2.39 -7.21 8.86
N GLY A 521 -3.22 -7.81 8.02
CA GLY A 521 -3.80 -7.12 6.86
C GLY A 521 -5.26 -6.75 7.03
N GLN A 522 -5.82 -6.18 5.98
CA GLN A 522 -7.15 -5.56 6.01
C GLN A 522 -8.29 -6.55 6.21
N ASP A 523 -8.13 -7.81 5.81
CA ASP A 523 -9.17 -8.82 6.06
C ASP A 523 -9.36 -9.07 7.56
N LEU A 524 -8.26 -9.05 8.34
CA LEU A 524 -8.32 -9.12 9.79
C LEU A 524 -8.74 -7.78 10.39
N LEU A 525 -8.10 -6.68 10.00
CA LEU A 525 -8.31 -5.37 10.61
C LEU A 525 -9.74 -4.85 10.43
N ARG A 526 -10.39 -5.16 9.32
CA ARG A 526 -11.78 -4.76 8.99
C ARG A 526 -12.83 -5.82 9.37
N SER A 527 -12.45 -6.84 10.11
CA SER A 527 -13.40 -7.85 10.62
C SER A 527 -14.10 -7.37 11.89
N ALA A 528 -15.24 -7.96 12.21
CA ALA A 528 -16.01 -7.66 13.42
C ALA A 528 -15.23 -7.93 14.71
N GLY A 529 -14.27 -8.87 14.68
CA GLY A 529 -13.37 -9.20 15.77
C GLY A 529 -11.95 -8.62 15.62
N GLY A 530 -11.75 -7.64 14.73
CA GLY A 530 -10.42 -7.12 14.36
C GLY A 530 -9.61 -6.59 15.54
N TYR A 531 -10.25 -5.88 16.47
CA TYR A 531 -9.59 -5.43 17.70
C TYR A 531 -9.12 -6.60 18.56
N SER A 532 -10.00 -7.58 18.82
CA SER A 532 -9.67 -8.76 19.61
C SER A 532 -8.57 -9.60 18.95
N ALA A 533 -8.59 -9.73 17.63
CA ALA A 533 -7.55 -10.41 16.86
C ALA A 533 -6.19 -9.70 16.99
N CYS A 534 -6.15 -8.38 16.91
CA CYS A 534 -4.92 -7.61 17.15
C CYS A 534 -4.39 -7.81 18.57
N MET A 535 -5.28 -7.81 19.57
CA MET A 535 -4.91 -8.10 20.95
C MET A 535 -4.31 -9.51 21.12
N ASN A 536 -4.89 -10.51 20.45
CA ASN A 536 -4.39 -11.89 20.47
C ASN A 536 -3.00 -12.02 19.82
N LEU A 537 -2.75 -11.29 18.73
CA LEU A 537 -1.42 -11.22 18.10
C LEU A 537 -0.38 -10.56 19.01
N LEU A 538 -0.77 -9.53 19.74
CA LEU A 538 0.10 -8.88 20.72
C LEU A 538 0.34 -9.75 21.95
N ASP A 539 -0.66 -10.51 22.43
CA ASP A 539 -0.48 -11.53 23.46
C ASP A 539 0.49 -12.64 23.01
N LEU A 540 0.42 -13.04 21.73
CA LEU A 540 1.36 -14.02 21.14
C LEU A 540 2.81 -13.51 21.20
N LEU A 541 3.05 -12.27 20.77
CA LEU A 541 4.36 -11.62 20.85
C LEU A 541 4.83 -11.47 22.30
N LEU A 542 3.91 -11.13 23.22
CA LEU A 542 4.23 -10.94 24.62
C LEU A 542 4.60 -12.26 25.30
N LEU A 543 3.77 -13.31 25.17
CA LEU A 543 4.02 -14.63 25.76
C LEU A 543 5.36 -15.23 25.32
N THR A 544 5.75 -14.99 24.07
CA THR A 544 7.00 -15.50 23.50
C THR A 544 8.21 -14.57 23.68
N GLY A 545 8.05 -13.46 24.44
CA GLY A 545 9.13 -12.50 24.73
C GLY A 545 9.57 -11.66 23.53
N LYS A 546 8.76 -11.59 22.45
CA LYS A 546 9.12 -10.89 21.20
C LYS A 546 8.77 -9.40 21.23
N VAL A 547 7.90 -8.96 22.13
CA VAL A 547 7.40 -7.58 22.16
C VAL A 547 8.48 -6.53 22.45
N GLU A 548 9.51 -6.90 23.22
CA GLU A 548 10.63 -6.03 23.60
C GLU A 548 11.95 -6.41 22.88
N THR A 549 11.92 -7.42 22.02
CA THR A 549 13.11 -7.92 21.31
C THR A 549 13.35 -7.11 20.02
N ALA A 550 14.58 -6.63 19.82
CA ALA A 550 14.95 -5.89 18.63
C ALA A 550 14.77 -6.73 17.36
N GLY A 551 14.18 -6.14 16.31
CA GLY A 551 13.85 -6.82 15.06
C GLY A 551 12.64 -7.75 15.16
N CYS A 552 11.93 -7.75 16.31
CA CYS A 552 10.65 -8.41 16.48
C CYS A 552 9.54 -7.37 16.67
N GLY A 553 8.34 -7.65 16.18
CA GLY A 553 7.22 -6.76 16.43
C GLY A 553 5.99 -6.98 15.55
N PHE A 554 5.13 -5.96 15.56
CA PHE A 554 3.83 -5.96 14.93
C PHE A 554 3.75 -4.87 13.85
N ALA A 555 3.30 -5.25 12.66
CA ALA A 555 3.16 -4.41 11.46
C ALA A 555 1.73 -4.53 10.90
N PRO A 556 0.75 -3.78 11.41
CA PRO A 556 -0.58 -3.70 10.81
C PRO A 556 -0.52 -2.87 9.52
N LEU A 557 -0.90 -3.47 8.40
CA LEU A 557 -0.88 -2.82 7.09
C LEU A 557 -1.96 -1.72 7.00
N ALA A 558 -1.62 -0.60 6.39
CA ALA A 558 -2.55 0.48 6.11
C ALA A 558 -3.14 0.34 4.70
N GLU A 559 -4.47 0.48 4.60
CA GLU A 559 -5.17 0.42 3.32
C GLU A 559 -4.94 1.68 2.50
N GLU A 560 -5.09 2.84 3.12
CA GLU A 560 -4.86 4.13 2.50
C GLU A 560 -3.46 4.66 2.84
N ASN A 561 -2.98 5.53 1.97
CA ASN A 561 -1.60 6.00 2.01
C ASN A 561 -1.25 6.81 3.27
N ASN A 562 -2.22 7.33 4.01
CA ASN A 562 -2.01 8.18 5.18
C ASN A 562 -2.92 7.82 6.37
N ASP A 563 -3.38 6.56 6.49
CA ASP A 563 -4.17 6.12 7.65
C ASP A 563 -3.44 6.36 8.97
N GLN A 564 -2.12 6.10 8.99
CA GLN A 564 -1.28 6.37 10.14
C GLN A 564 -1.25 7.87 10.48
N GLY A 565 -1.08 8.72 9.47
CA GLY A 565 -1.07 10.17 9.63
C GLY A 565 -2.41 10.71 10.14
N ALA A 566 -3.54 10.19 9.64
CA ALA A 566 -4.87 10.61 10.08
C ALA A 566 -5.07 10.40 11.59
N VAL A 567 -4.62 9.26 12.11
CA VAL A 567 -4.65 9.00 13.57
C VAL A 567 -3.68 9.91 14.32
N GLU A 568 -2.46 10.07 13.80
CA GLU A 568 -1.43 10.85 14.48
C GLU A 568 -1.74 12.34 14.57
N VAL A 569 -2.36 12.91 13.54
CA VAL A 569 -2.77 14.32 13.59
C VAL A 569 -4.12 14.53 14.27
N GLY A 570 -4.78 13.46 14.76
CA GLY A 570 -6.00 13.50 15.54
C GLY A 570 -7.28 13.67 14.71
N ALA A 571 -7.29 13.26 13.45
CA ALA A 571 -8.46 13.28 12.59
C ALA A 571 -9.42 12.08 12.83
N VAL A 572 -9.61 11.72 14.10
CA VAL A 572 -10.51 10.67 14.58
C VAL A 572 -11.15 11.10 15.90
N ALA A 573 -12.31 10.54 16.23
CA ALA A 573 -13.16 11.00 17.32
C ALA A 573 -12.51 10.89 18.72
N GLU A 574 -11.73 9.83 18.94
CA GLU A 574 -11.14 9.50 20.25
C GLU A 574 -9.74 10.08 20.49
N PHE A 575 -9.06 10.56 19.44
CA PHE A 575 -7.68 11.05 19.56
C PHE A 575 -7.52 12.52 19.17
N LEU A 576 -6.65 13.19 19.91
CA LEU A 576 -6.07 14.48 19.62
C LEU A 576 -4.72 14.31 18.89
N PRO A 577 -4.12 15.36 18.31
CA PRO A 577 -2.79 15.30 17.71
C PRO A 577 -1.73 14.64 18.62
N GLY A 578 -0.93 13.75 18.06
CA GLY A 578 0.01 12.88 18.79
C GLY A 578 -0.63 11.57 19.27
N ALA A 579 -1.79 11.20 18.72
CA ALA A 579 -2.63 10.09 19.14
C ALA A 579 -2.95 10.11 20.65
N ARG A 580 -3.09 11.29 21.23
CA ARG A 580 -3.47 11.52 22.64
C ARG A 580 -4.97 11.31 22.80
N GLU A 581 -5.37 10.71 23.92
CA GLU A 581 -6.80 10.46 24.15
C GLU A 581 -7.56 11.76 24.48
N VAL A 582 -8.70 11.98 23.83
CA VAL A 582 -9.60 13.11 24.13
C VAL A 582 -10.04 13.07 25.60
N ALA A 583 -10.27 11.90 26.17
CA ALA A 583 -10.66 11.72 27.55
C ALA A 583 -9.58 12.16 28.56
N ALA A 584 -8.30 12.18 28.19
CA ALA A 584 -7.19 12.57 29.04
C ALA A 584 -7.17 14.10 29.28
N ALA A 585 -7.64 14.54 30.45
CA ALA A 585 -7.86 15.96 30.77
C ALA A 585 -6.58 16.79 30.68
N GLU A 586 -5.43 16.25 31.10
CA GLU A 586 -4.14 16.96 31.06
C GLU A 586 -3.67 17.21 29.63
N GLU A 587 -3.75 16.18 28.75
CA GLU A 587 -3.37 16.27 27.36
C GLU A 587 -4.26 17.26 26.60
N ARG A 588 -5.57 17.19 26.84
CA ARG A 588 -6.56 18.12 26.27
C ARG A 588 -6.29 19.57 26.70
N SER A 589 -6.02 19.78 27.99
CA SER A 589 -5.72 21.12 28.52
C SER A 589 -4.40 21.67 27.99
N SER A 590 -3.39 20.82 27.80
CA SER A 590 -2.11 21.20 27.21
C SER A 590 -2.28 21.70 25.78
N LEU A 591 -3.02 20.96 24.96
CA LEU A 591 -3.33 21.35 23.59
C LEU A 591 -4.23 22.59 23.52
N GLY A 592 -5.22 22.68 24.41
CA GLY A 592 -6.11 23.84 24.53
C GLY A 592 -5.36 25.14 24.84
N ARG A 593 -4.32 25.08 25.68
CA ARG A 593 -3.43 26.23 25.93
C ARG A 593 -2.69 26.67 24.68
N LEU A 594 -2.19 25.71 23.88
CA LEU A 594 -1.49 26.01 22.63
C LEU A 594 -2.43 26.67 21.61
N TRP A 595 -3.64 26.15 21.47
CA TRP A 595 -4.64 26.66 20.53
C TRP A 595 -5.47 27.82 21.10
N LYS A 596 -5.22 28.24 22.35
CA LYS A 596 -5.93 29.32 23.06
C LYS A 596 -7.45 29.10 23.09
N LYS A 597 -7.86 27.84 23.20
CA LYS A 597 -9.26 27.43 23.20
C LYS A 597 -9.48 26.26 24.14
N GLU A 598 -10.51 26.29 24.95
CA GLU A 598 -10.95 25.12 25.69
C GLU A 598 -11.57 24.09 24.70
N LEU A 599 -11.09 22.84 24.80
CA LEU A 599 -11.53 21.75 23.92
C LEU A 599 -12.64 20.93 24.59
N PRO A 600 -13.61 20.40 23.81
CA PRO A 600 -14.68 19.58 24.36
C PRO A 600 -14.11 18.35 25.12
N PRO A 601 -14.68 18.00 26.29
CA PRO A 601 -14.11 16.95 27.14
C PRO A 601 -14.46 15.52 26.74
N ALA A 602 -15.57 15.31 26.03
CA ALA A 602 -16.04 14.00 25.61
C ALA A 602 -15.46 13.60 24.25
N GLU A 603 -15.28 12.31 24.04
CA GLU A 603 -15.03 11.74 22.70
C GLU A 603 -16.18 12.13 21.76
N GLY A 604 -15.87 12.35 20.50
CA GLY A 604 -16.87 12.68 19.48
C GLY A 604 -17.62 11.48 18.95
N ALA A 605 -18.65 11.72 18.17
CA ALA A 605 -19.35 10.69 17.41
C ALA A 605 -18.46 10.19 16.27
N THR A 606 -18.37 8.85 16.13
CA THR A 606 -17.70 8.18 15.03
C THR A 606 -18.54 8.24 13.75
N LEU A 607 -17.96 7.84 12.60
CA LEU A 607 -18.63 7.85 11.30
C LEU A 607 -20.06 7.26 11.35
N LYS A 608 -20.21 6.05 11.90
CA LYS A 608 -21.53 5.40 11.99
C LYS A 608 -22.49 6.15 12.92
N GLU A 609 -21.99 6.63 14.04
CA GLU A 609 -22.78 7.40 14.99
C GLU A 609 -23.20 8.76 14.42
N MET A 610 -22.35 9.41 13.61
CA MET A 610 -22.71 10.64 12.89
C MET A 610 -23.83 10.40 11.88
N ILE A 611 -23.81 9.26 11.16
CA ILE A 611 -24.89 8.87 10.23
C ILE A 611 -26.20 8.63 11.00
N ASP A 612 -26.16 7.95 12.14
CA ASP A 612 -27.34 7.72 12.98
C ASP A 612 -27.87 9.04 13.58
N ASN A 613 -26.98 9.92 14.02
CA ASN A 613 -27.32 11.23 14.57
C ASN A 613 -27.92 12.16 13.48
N ALA A 614 -27.46 12.06 12.23
CA ALA A 614 -28.06 12.77 11.11
C ALA A 614 -29.50 12.29 10.87
N ARG A 615 -29.72 10.98 10.81
CA ARG A 615 -31.05 10.37 10.62
C ARG A 615 -32.01 10.68 11.75
N SER A 616 -31.55 10.73 13.00
CA SER A 616 -32.37 11.10 14.15
C SER A 616 -32.61 12.61 14.28
N GLY A 617 -32.00 13.42 13.45
CA GLY A 617 -32.07 14.88 13.49
C GLY A 617 -31.26 15.54 14.62
N GLN A 618 -30.41 14.80 15.32
CA GLN A 618 -29.47 15.34 16.30
C GLN A 618 -28.34 16.09 15.61
N LEU A 619 -27.81 15.53 14.51
CA LEU A 619 -26.84 16.20 13.67
C LEU A 619 -27.59 17.03 12.61
N LYS A 620 -27.19 18.28 12.43
CA LYS A 620 -27.79 19.24 11.49
C LYS A 620 -26.88 19.58 10.31
N ALA A 621 -25.59 19.46 10.52
CA ALA A 621 -24.61 19.78 9.48
C ALA A 621 -23.47 18.78 9.44
N MET A 622 -22.98 18.49 8.24
CA MET A 622 -21.73 17.72 8.04
C MET A 622 -20.82 18.40 7.03
N VAL A 623 -19.51 18.33 7.31
CA VAL A 623 -18.44 18.68 6.37
C VAL A 623 -17.71 17.41 6.00
N ILE A 624 -17.72 17.06 4.71
CA ILE A 624 -17.11 15.84 4.19
C ILE A 624 -16.00 16.22 3.20
N VAL A 625 -14.80 15.73 3.44
CA VAL A 625 -13.60 16.06 2.65
C VAL A 625 -12.99 14.79 2.05
N GLY A 626 -13.06 14.66 0.73
CA GLY A 626 -12.47 13.54 -0.01
C GLY A 626 -13.07 12.17 0.29
N GLU A 627 -14.29 12.11 0.84
CA GLU A 627 -14.98 10.89 1.22
C GLU A 627 -16.34 10.75 0.54
N ASN A 628 -16.69 9.52 0.20
CA ASN A 628 -17.97 9.19 -0.43
C ASN A 628 -18.71 8.09 0.36
N PRO A 629 -19.27 8.38 1.54
CA PRO A 629 -19.88 7.38 2.41
C PRO A 629 -21.10 6.67 1.77
N ILE A 630 -21.82 7.32 0.84
CA ILE A 630 -22.90 6.66 0.07
C ILE A 630 -22.33 5.54 -0.80
N GLY A 631 -21.19 5.77 -1.41
CA GLY A 631 -20.53 4.79 -2.25
C GLY A 631 -19.69 3.75 -1.50
N SER A 632 -19.29 4.02 -0.25
CA SER A 632 -18.36 3.18 0.51
C SER A 632 -19.04 2.28 1.53
N LEU A 633 -20.21 2.65 2.04
CA LEU A 633 -20.93 1.92 3.08
C LEU A 633 -22.07 1.08 2.53
N PRO A 634 -22.46 -0.01 3.21
CA PRO A 634 -23.60 -0.83 2.83
C PRO A 634 -24.91 -0.06 2.73
N ARG A 635 -25.71 -0.37 1.71
CA ARG A 635 -26.95 0.35 1.38
C ARG A 635 -27.97 0.36 2.52
N HIS A 636 -28.03 -0.72 3.34
CA HIS A 636 -29.00 -0.81 4.46
C HIS A 636 -28.74 0.22 5.58
N LEU A 637 -27.57 0.85 5.63
CA LEU A 637 -27.32 1.94 6.56
C LEU A 637 -28.05 3.24 6.18
N ASN A 638 -28.69 3.29 5.01
CA ASN A 638 -29.47 4.42 4.52
C ASN A 638 -28.73 5.76 4.60
N VAL A 639 -27.45 5.73 4.22
CA VAL A 639 -26.56 6.89 4.31
C VAL A 639 -27.08 8.08 3.50
N ALA A 640 -27.64 7.81 2.31
CA ALA A 640 -28.18 8.86 1.46
C ALA A 640 -29.36 9.58 2.15
N GLU A 641 -30.28 8.83 2.77
CA GLU A 641 -31.40 9.39 3.53
C GLU A 641 -30.92 10.21 4.74
N ALA A 642 -29.93 9.69 5.46
CA ALA A 642 -29.33 10.40 6.60
C ALA A 642 -28.68 11.74 6.16
N LEU A 643 -27.95 11.75 5.04
CA LEU A 643 -27.33 12.97 4.54
C LEU A 643 -28.35 13.96 3.96
N GLN A 644 -29.43 13.48 3.36
CA GLN A 644 -30.54 14.32 2.88
C GLN A 644 -31.34 14.98 4.01
N SER A 645 -31.33 14.40 5.21
CA SER A 645 -32.01 15.00 6.39
C SER A 645 -31.23 16.17 7.01
N LEU A 646 -29.97 16.37 6.62
CA LEU A 646 -29.17 17.48 7.10
C LEU A 646 -29.63 18.83 6.55
N GLU A 647 -29.61 19.87 7.41
CA GLU A 647 -29.85 21.23 6.98
C GLU A 647 -28.69 21.85 6.20
N LEU A 648 -27.47 21.30 6.39
CA LEU A 648 -26.28 21.72 5.66
C LEU A 648 -25.34 20.52 5.44
N LEU A 649 -25.08 20.19 4.18
CA LEU A 649 -24.05 19.24 3.77
C LEU A 649 -23.04 19.97 2.88
N ILE A 650 -21.79 19.98 3.28
CA ILE A 650 -20.66 20.60 2.58
C ILE A 650 -19.72 19.47 2.15
N CYS A 651 -19.36 19.40 0.87
CA CYS A 651 -18.41 18.46 0.34
C CYS A 651 -17.21 19.17 -0.30
N GLN A 652 -15.99 18.81 0.08
CA GLN A 652 -14.76 19.15 -0.65
C GLN A 652 -14.33 17.90 -1.39
N GLU A 653 -14.30 17.95 -2.71
CA GLU A 653 -14.14 16.75 -3.53
C GLU A 653 -13.42 17.01 -4.86
N LEU A 654 -12.85 15.92 -5.42
CA LEU A 654 -12.24 15.93 -6.75
C LEU A 654 -13.29 15.74 -7.86
N PHE A 655 -14.34 15.00 -7.58
CA PHE A 655 -15.38 14.60 -8.53
C PHE A 655 -16.77 14.82 -7.93
N LEU A 656 -17.77 14.95 -8.78
CA LEU A 656 -19.16 14.97 -8.30
C LEU A 656 -19.58 13.53 -7.96
N THR A 657 -19.25 13.10 -6.74
CA THR A 657 -19.62 11.78 -6.20
C THR A 657 -21.10 11.74 -5.82
N GLU A 658 -21.62 10.53 -5.50
CA GLU A 658 -22.99 10.37 -5.02
C GLU A 658 -23.26 11.19 -3.75
N THR A 659 -22.29 11.31 -2.86
CA THR A 659 -22.36 12.14 -1.67
C THR A 659 -22.34 13.63 -2.04
N ALA A 660 -21.42 14.05 -2.89
CA ALA A 660 -21.30 15.43 -3.35
C ALA A 660 -22.56 15.89 -4.12
N ALA A 661 -23.18 15.00 -4.87
CA ALA A 661 -24.42 15.28 -5.60
C ALA A 661 -25.60 15.61 -4.68
N LEU A 662 -25.60 15.19 -3.41
CA LEU A 662 -26.60 15.55 -2.41
C LEU A 662 -26.24 16.83 -1.64
N ALA A 663 -25.01 17.31 -1.74
CA ALA A 663 -24.52 18.43 -0.93
C ALA A 663 -25.25 19.75 -1.23
N HIS A 664 -25.27 20.65 -0.25
CA HIS A 664 -25.71 22.03 -0.39
C HIS A 664 -24.59 22.89 -1.01
N VAL A 665 -23.34 22.55 -0.68
CA VAL A 665 -22.16 23.20 -1.21
C VAL A 665 -21.13 22.14 -1.62
N VAL A 666 -20.56 22.28 -2.83
CA VAL A 666 -19.47 21.44 -3.32
C VAL A 666 -18.28 22.33 -3.66
N LEU A 667 -17.14 22.08 -3.03
CA LEU A 667 -15.91 22.86 -3.17
C LEU A 667 -14.85 22.02 -3.89
N PRO A 668 -14.29 22.47 -5.02
CA PRO A 668 -13.34 21.72 -5.81
C PRO A 668 -11.99 21.65 -5.11
N ALA A 669 -11.55 20.43 -4.77
CA ALA A 669 -10.28 20.17 -4.12
C ALA A 669 -9.15 19.92 -5.12
N ALA A 670 -7.92 20.31 -4.78
CA ALA A 670 -6.71 19.98 -5.53
C ALA A 670 -6.34 18.51 -5.30
N ALA A 671 -5.99 17.82 -6.40
CA ALA A 671 -5.55 16.42 -6.34
C ALA A 671 -4.14 16.29 -5.72
N PRO A 672 -3.73 15.10 -5.25
CA PRO A 672 -2.42 14.90 -4.63
C PRO A 672 -1.21 15.31 -5.46
N LEU A 673 -1.28 15.19 -6.79
CA LEU A 673 -0.21 15.61 -7.70
C LEU A 673 -0.25 17.10 -8.07
N GLU A 674 -1.20 17.85 -7.52
CA GLU A 674 -1.42 19.29 -7.72
C GLU A 674 -1.09 20.13 -6.48
N LYS A 675 -0.76 19.50 -5.34
CA LYS A 675 -0.51 20.20 -4.07
C LYS A 675 0.74 19.72 -3.34
N SER A 676 1.24 20.54 -2.43
CA SER A 676 2.32 20.22 -1.50
C SER A 676 1.76 19.82 -0.14
N GLY A 677 2.50 18.99 0.58
CA GLY A 677 2.18 18.58 1.95
C GLY A 677 3.01 17.38 2.34
N THR A 678 2.51 16.60 3.29
CA THR A 678 3.17 15.37 3.74
C THR A 678 2.17 14.24 3.94
N TRP A 679 2.67 13.00 3.84
CA TRP A 679 1.98 11.80 4.27
C TRP A 679 2.83 11.00 5.26
N THR A 680 2.19 10.29 6.16
CA THR A 680 2.85 9.36 7.09
C THR A 680 2.54 7.94 6.64
N ASN A 681 3.55 7.22 6.15
CA ASN A 681 3.39 5.84 5.72
C ASN A 681 3.15 4.89 6.92
N GLU A 682 2.88 3.63 6.65
CA GLU A 682 2.58 2.63 7.68
C GLU A 682 3.72 2.36 8.67
N GLU A 683 5.01 2.60 8.28
CA GLU A 683 6.14 2.58 9.22
C GLU A 683 6.17 3.80 10.16
N GLY A 684 5.30 4.80 9.96
CA GLY A 684 5.35 6.09 10.66
C GLY A 684 6.37 7.09 10.08
N HIS A 685 6.82 6.88 8.83
CA HIS A 685 7.73 7.79 8.14
C HIS A 685 6.95 8.94 7.50
N VAL A 686 7.22 10.17 7.93
CA VAL A 686 6.63 11.39 7.37
C VAL A 686 7.37 11.76 6.07
N GLN A 687 6.65 11.70 4.96
CA GLN A 687 7.20 11.86 3.60
C GLN A 687 6.61 13.09 2.92
N ALA A 688 7.46 13.95 2.35
CA ALA A 688 7.03 15.14 1.64
C ALA A 688 6.48 14.80 0.25
N ILE A 689 5.33 15.38 -0.10
CA ILE A 689 4.77 15.37 -1.45
C ILE A 689 4.99 16.72 -2.14
N ARG A 690 5.11 16.66 -3.46
CA ARG A 690 5.35 17.84 -4.30
C ARG A 690 4.44 17.79 -5.53
N PRO A 691 3.92 18.96 -5.96
CA PRO A 691 3.11 19.02 -7.16
C PRO A 691 3.95 18.72 -8.41
N ALA A 692 3.37 17.96 -9.32
CA ALA A 692 3.90 17.73 -10.65
C ALA A 692 3.23 18.62 -11.71
N VAL A 693 2.00 19.04 -11.44
CA VAL A 693 1.17 19.91 -12.28
C VAL A 693 0.47 20.96 -11.41
N GLU A 694 0.02 22.03 -12.02
CA GLU A 694 -0.81 23.06 -11.39
C GLU A 694 -2.23 22.52 -11.13
N PRO A 695 -2.94 23.04 -10.12
CA PRO A 695 -4.33 22.69 -9.86
C PRO A 695 -5.24 22.88 -11.08
N LEU A 696 -6.17 21.94 -11.27
CA LEU A 696 -7.09 21.99 -12.38
C LEU A 696 -8.21 23.03 -12.14
N GLY A 697 -8.38 23.99 -13.07
CA GLY A 697 -9.39 25.03 -12.98
C GLY A 697 -9.17 25.93 -11.75
N GLU A 698 -10.17 26.06 -10.91
CA GLU A 698 -10.13 26.86 -9.69
C GLU A 698 -9.98 25.99 -8.42
N SER A 699 -9.60 24.70 -8.57
CA SER A 699 -9.46 23.81 -7.41
C SER A 699 -8.36 24.27 -6.45
N ARG A 700 -8.55 24.04 -5.14
CA ARG A 700 -7.65 24.49 -4.07
C ARG A 700 -7.25 23.35 -3.14
N PRO A 701 -6.06 23.39 -2.52
CA PRO A 701 -5.72 22.51 -1.41
C PRO A 701 -6.77 22.59 -0.29
N ASP A 702 -7.07 21.44 0.33
CA ASP A 702 -8.14 21.37 1.34
C ASP A 702 -7.87 22.27 2.55
N TRP A 703 -6.61 22.36 2.99
CA TRP A 703 -6.20 23.23 4.08
C TRP A 703 -6.45 24.73 3.78
N GLU A 704 -6.32 25.18 2.54
CA GLU A 704 -6.61 26.58 2.14
C GLU A 704 -8.11 26.87 2.23
N ILE A 705 -8.96 25.93 1.81
CA ILE A 705 -10.42 26.06 1.88
C ILE A 705 -10.86 26.18 3.36
N VAL A 706 -10.31 25.31 4.22
CA VAL A 706 -10.58 25.34 5.66
C VAL A 706 -10.09 26.63 6.32
N SER A 707 -8.90 27.13 5.93
CA SER A 707 -8.37 28.42 6.41
C SER A 707 -9.28 29.58 6.03
N ALA A 708 -9.75 29.62 4.77
CA ALA A 708 -10.65 30.68 4.30
C ALA A 708 -11.99 30.67 5.04
N LEU A 709 -12.57 29.49 5.29
CA LEU A 709 -13.81 29.38 6.09
C LEU A 709 -13.60 29.81 7.53
N SER A 710 -12.47 29.49 8.15
CA SER A 710 -12.14 29.89 9.52
C SER A 710 -12.06 31.41 9.70
N LEU A 711 -11.49 32.07 8.68
CA LEU A 711 -11.41 33.54 8.65
C LEU A 711 -12.80 34.18 8.61
N LEU A 712 -13.68 33.70 7.73
CA LEU A 712 -15.05 34.20 7.60
C LEU A 712 -15.92 33.97 8.86
N LEU A 713 -15.59 32.91 9.62
CA LEU A 713 -16.23 32.59 10.89
C LEU A 713 -15.63 33.35 12.08
N GLY A 714 -14.71 34.29 11.84
CA GLY A 714 -14.12 35.15 12.88
C GLY A 714 -13.12 34.46 13.81
N MET A 715 -12.62 33.25 13.42
CA MET A 715 -11.61 32.51 14.16
C MET A 715 -10.48 32.09 13.21
N PRO A 716 -9.65 33.01 12.76
CA PRO A 716 -8.71 32.77 11.67
C PRO A 716 -7.65 31.71 12.03
N LEU A 717 -7.51 30.73 11.13
CA LEU A 717 -6.42 29.78 11.10
C LEU A 717 -5.51 30.19 9.93
N GLU A 718 -4.57 31.12 10.20
CA GLU A 718 -3.78 31.79 9.16
C GLU A 718 -2.46 31.04 8.88
N TYR A 719 -2.33 30.50 7.67
CA TYR A 719 -1.12 29.86 7.18
C TYR A 719 -0.87 30.31 5.74
N GLY A 720 0.39 30.63 5.41
CA GLY A 720 0.77 31.06 4.06
C GLY A 720 0.96 29.89 3.08
N GLU A 721 1.40 28.76 3.60
CA GLU A 721 1.69 27.56 2.80
C GLU A 721 1.64 26.30 3.67
N SER A 722 1.55 25.11 3.05
CA SER A 722 1.44 23.84 3.78
C SER A 722 2.56 23.60 4.78
N LYS A 723 3.78 24.10 4.49
CA LYS A 723 4.91 24.00 5.43
C LYS A 723 4.71 24.78 6.74
N ASP A 724 3.87 25.81 6.75
CA ASP A 724 3.55 26.54 8.00
C ASP A 724 2.62 25.71 8.87
N VAL A 725 1.65 25.02 8.27
CA VAL A 725 0.83 24.02 8.98
C VAL A 725 1.72 22.92 9.55
N MET A 726 2.65 22.37 8.76
CA MET A 726 3.60 21.35 9.21
C MET A 726 4.49 21.85 10.36
N LYS A 727 4.87 23.10 10.37
CA LYS A 727 5.63 23.72 11.47
C LYS A 727 4.85 23.68 12.79
N GLU A 728 3.53 23.94 12.74
CA GLU A 728 2.69 23.77 13.91
C GLU A 728 2.54 22.29 14.30
N ILE A 729 2.30 21.39 13.32
CA ILE A 729 2.23 19.95 13.58
C ILE A 729 3.47 19.47 14.34
N ARG A 730 4.66 19.88 13.93
CA ARG A 730 5.93 19.53 14.60
C ARG A 730 6.01 20.05 16.03
N SER A 731 5.44 21.20 16.31
CA SER A 731 5.39 21.73 17.69
C SER A 731 4.48 20.93 18.61
N VAL A 732 3.45 20.32 18.04
CA VAL A 732 2.46 19.49 18.74
C VAL A 732 2.88 18.02 18.79
N ILE A 733 3.47 17.51 17.72
CA ILE A 733 3.90 16.11 17.54
C ILE A 733 5.40 16.09 17.28
N PRO A 734 6.26 16.00 18.31
CA PRO A 734 7.70 16.10 18.14
C PRO A 734 8.29 15.05 17.19
N ALA A 735 7.67 13.87 17.08
CA ALA A 735 8.09 12.82 16.15
C ALA A 735 8.08 13.26 14.67
N TYR A 736 7.29 14.27 14.31
CA TYR A 736 7.26 14.87 12.96
C TYR A 736 8.46 15.79 12.68
N GLY A 737 9.25 16.13 13.68
CA GLY A 737 10.50 16.87 13.51
C GLY A 737 11.62 16.07 12.84
N LEU A 738 11.50 14.75 12.84
CA LEU A 738 12.47 13.81 12.26
C LEU A 738 12.12 13.48 10.81
N LEU A 739 12.16 14.46 9.92
CA LEU A 739 12.17 14.22 8.47
C LEU A 739 13.53 13.62 8.09
N GLY A 740 13.70 12.33 8.34
CA GLY A 740 14.94 11.60 8.06
C GLY A 740 14.74 10.53 6.99
N PRO A 741 15.84 9.96 6.47
CA PRO A 741 15.78 8.97 5.40
C PRO A 741 15.19 7.61 5.82
N ALA A 742 15.06 7.33 7.11
CA ALA A 742 14.46 6.11 7.63
C ALA A 742 13.75 6.38 8.97
N PRO A 743 12.58 5.78 9.20
CA PRO A 743 11.92 5.84 10.49
C PRO A 743 12.72 5.03 11.52
N ILE A 744 12.75 5.52 12.76
CA ILE A 744 13.19 4.74 13.90
C ILE A 744 11.91 4.14 14.50
N PRO A 745 11.71 2.81 14.46
CA PRO A 745 10.52 2.22 15.03
C PRO A 745 10.47 2.51 16.52
N PRO A 746 9.30 2.89 17.08
CA PRO A 746 9.17 3.06 18.50
C PRO A 746 9.38 1.71 19.20
N LYS A 747 10.07 1.72 20.32
CA LYS A 747 10.08 0.56 21.20
C LYS A 747 8.75 0.48 21.95
N ALA A 748 8.34 -0.73 22.30
CA ALA A 748 7.25 -0.91 23.24
C ALA A 748 7.61 -0.22 24.58
N ASP A 749 6.62 0.48 25.17
CA ASP A 749 6.79 1.13 26.47
C ASP A 749 6.74 0.08 27.60
N PRO A 750 7.82 -0.15 28.34
CA PRO A 750 7.81 -1.11 29.43
C PRO A 750 6.72 -0.82 30.47
N ALA A 751 6.40 0.46 30.73
CA ALA A 751 5.36 0.82 31.68
C ALA A 751 3.96 0.44 31.20
N ALA A 752 3.71 0.51 29.88
CA ALA A 752 2.44 0.04 29.30
C ALA A 752 2.33 -1.48 29.41
N ILE A 753 3.40 -2.21 29.12
CA ILE A 753 3.46 -3.67 29.28
C ILE A 753 3.22 -4.05 30.74
N GLU A 754 3.87 -3.38 31.71
CA GLU A 754 3.65 -3.63 33.12
C GLU A 754 2.18 -3.42 33.53
N ARG A 755 1.55 -2.30 33.12
CA ARG A 755 0.13 -2.07 33.39
C ARG A 755 -0.75 -3.17 32.78
N TYR A 756 -0.44 -3.54 31.53
CA TYR A 756 -1.19 -4.57 30.83
C TYR A 756 -1.15 -5.90 31.57
N VAL A 757 0.03 -6.44 31.89
CA VAL A 757 0.18 -7.74 32.58
C VAL A 757 -0.22 -7.70 34.05
N ALA A 758 -0.27 -6.51 34.69
CA ALA A 758 -0.75 -6.36 36.05
C ALA A 758 -2.28 -6.50 36.20
N GLY A 759 -3.03 -6.12 35.16
CA GLY A 759 -4.49 -6.20 35.25
C GLY A 759 -5.29 -5.80 34.04
N ASP A 760 -4.78 -4.93 33.16
CA ASP A 760 -5.52 -4.41 32.01
C ASP A 760 -5.92 -5.50 31.01
N TYR A 761 -5.15 -6.61 30.96
CA TYR A 761 -5.46 -7.77 30.11
C TYR A 761 -6.84 -8.37 30.41
N ARG A 762 -7.34 -8.25 31.63
CA ARG A 762 -8.62 -8.82 32.10
C ARG A 762 -9.83 -8.17 31.40
N GLN A 763 -9.70 -6.91 30.98
CA GLN A 763 -10.80 -6.20 30.34
C GLN A 763 -11.09 -6.82 28.97
N GLY A 764 -12.29 -7.38 28.82
CA GLY A 764 -12.75 -8.04 27.62
C GLY A 764 -12.13 -9.42 27.37
N LEU A 765 -11.43 -10.02 28.35
CA LEU A 765 -10.73 -11.31 28.22
C LEU A 765 -11.68 -12.41 27.71
N ALA A 766 -12.86 -12.54 28.31
CA ALA A 766 -13.84 -13.56 27.90
C ALA A 766 -14.29 -13.40 26.44
N ASN A 767 -14.49 -12.16 25.97
CA ASN A 767 -14.94 -11.89 24.60
C ASN A 767 -13.81 -12.11 23.57
N ARG A 768 -12.55 -11.87 23.94
CA ARG A 768 -11.40 -12.05 23.04
C ARG A 768 -11.16 -13.51 22.66
N TYR A 769 -11.48 -14.44 23.57
CA TYR A 769 -11.27 -15.87 23.41
C TYR A 769 -12.58 -16.63 23.23
N THR A 770 -13.57 -16.01 22.61
CA THR A 770 -14.82 -16.67 22.21
C THR A 770 -14.69 -17.12 20.77
N LEU A 771 -14.91 -18.40 20.52
CA LEU A 771 -14.97 -18.94 19.16
C LEU A 771 -16.14 -18.33 18.35
N ALA A 772 -15.94 -18.19 17.09
CA ALA A 772 -16.98 -17.70 16.19
C ALA A 772 -18.21 -18.62 16.21
N PRO A 773 -19.44 -18.05 16.10
CA PRO A 773 -20.66 -18.84 16.02
C PRO A 773 -20.60 -19.80 14.83
N ARG A 774 -20.82 -21.08 15.08
CA ARG A 774 -20.79 -22.10 14.04
C ARG A 774 -22.06 -22.08 13.21
N ARG A 775 -21.90 -22.26 11.90
CA ARG A 775 -23.03 -22.59 11.04
C ARG A 775 -23.55 -23.98 11.35
N PRO A 776 -24.87 -24.19 11.34
CA PRO A 776 -25.42 -25.54 11.45
C PRO A 776 -24.84 -26.42 10.33
N LYS A 777 -24.34 -27.59 10.70
CA LYS A 777 -23.96 -28.63 9.71
C LYS A 777 -25.24 -29.01 8.95
N GLY A 778 -25.32 -28.66 7.69
CA GLY A 778 -26.47 -28.94 6.81
C GLY A 778 -26.98 -27.75 6.02
N ASP A 779 -26.64 -26.53 6.37
CA ASP A 779 -26.98 -25.34 5.57
C ASP A 779 -25.90 -25.09 4.50
N GLN A 780 -25.69 -26.08 3.62
CA GLN A 780 -24.77 -26.02 2.49
C GLN A 780 -25.34 -25.24 1.30
N THR A 781 -26.43 -24.53 1.46
CA THR A 781 -27.12 -23.84 0.35
C THR A 781 -26.64 -22.43 0.11
N GLY A 782 -25.70 -21.91 0.91
CA GLY A 782 -25.21 -20.53 0.80
C GLY A 782 -23.70 -20.42 0.64
N TRP A 783 -23.28 -19.63 -0.32
CA TRP A 783 -21.89 -19.21 -0.53
C TRP A 783 -21.52 -18.07 0.42
N GLN A 784 -20.22 -17.99 0.79
CA GLN A 784 -19.68 -16.80 1.46
C GLN A 784 -19.16 -15.84 0.39
N MET A 785 -19.82 -14.72 0.20
CA MET A 785 -19.32 -13.65 -0.64
C MET A 785 -18.47 -12.70 0.20
N ARG A 786 -17.26 -12.43 -0.29
CA ARG A 786 -16.29 -11.53 0.36
C ARG A 786 -15.95 -10.36 -0.54
N LEU A 787 -15.85 -9.16 0.03
CA LEU A 787 -15.19 -8.03 -0.60
C LEU A 787 -13.67 -8.21 -0.46
N THR A 788 -12.97 -8.22 -1.60
CA THR A 788 -11.51 -8.37 -1.64
C THR A 788 -10.89 -7.18 -2.35
N GLN A 789 -9.68 -6.84 -1.96
CA GLN A 789 -8.91 -5.84 -2.71
C GLN A 789 -8.40 -6.45 -4.02
N SER A 790 -8.12 -5.59 -4.99
CA SER A 790 -7.49 -5.94 -6.25
C SER A 790 -6.08 -5.36 -6.30
N LEU A 791 -5.17 -6.04 -6.97
CA LEU A 791 -3.83 -5.51 -7.24
C LEU A 791 -3.89 -4.20 -8.05
N PHE A 792 -4.89 -4.05 -8.91
CA PHE A 792 -5.01 -2.92 -9.84
C PHE A 792 -5.74 -1.73 -9.23
N HIS A 793 -6.54 -1.95 -8.20
CA HIS A 793 -7.33 -0.89 -7.60
C HIS A 793 -7.13 -0.76 -6.08
N SER A 794 -7.27 0.47 -5.58
CA SER A 794 -7.31 0.83 -4.17
C SER A 794 -8.28 1.99 -3.98
N GLY A 795 -9.38 1.73 -3.32
CA GLY A 795 -10.47 2.66 -3.20
C GLY A 795 -11.06 3.08 -4.56
N LYS A 796 -11.91 4.09 -4.56
CA LYS A 796 -12.61 4.55 -5.77
C LYS A 796 -11.79 5.51 -6.64
N LEU A 797 -10.76 6.17 -6.09
CA LEU A 797 -9.91 7.05 -6.86
C LEU A 797 -9.21 6.30 -8.02
N SER A 798 -8.79 5.06 -7.78
CA SER A 798 -8.14 4.23 -8.78
C SER A 798 -9.03 3.89 -9.97
N THR A 799 -10.36 3.76 -9.77
CA THR A 799 -11.33 3.52 -10.84
C THR A 799 -11.55 4.74 -11.74
N ARG A 800 -10.87 5.85 -11.46
CA ARG A 800 -10.80 7.04 -12.33
C ARG A 800 -9.50 7.08 -13.15
N SER A 801 -8.58 6.13 -12.95
CA SER A 801 -7.30 6.10 -13.68
C SER A 801 -7.40 5.21 -14.92
N LYS A 802 -7.20 5.80 -16.11
CA LYS A 802 -7.27 5.09 -17.39
C LYS A 802 -6.37 3.85 -17.43
N GLY A 803 -5.10 3.97 -17.00
CA GLY A 803 -4.17 2.84 -17.06
C GLY A 803 -4.56 1.66 -16.17
N LEU A 804 -5.29 1.91 -15.07
CA LEU A 804 -5.81 0.85 -14.20
C LEU A 804 -7.12 0.26 -14.73
N LEU A 805 -8.00 1.10 -15.28
CA LEU A 805 -9.22 0.65 -15.97
C LEU A 805 -8.90 -0.19 -17.22
N ASP A 806 -7.82 0.13 -17.93
CA ASP A 806 -7.38 -0.69 -19.07
C ASP A 806 -6.96 -2.12 -18.63
N LEU A 807 -6.67 -2.33 -17.35
CA LEU A 807 -6.33 -3.64 -16.75
C LEU A 807 -7.53 -4.34 -16.09
N GLU A 808 -8.38 -3.59 -15.39
CA GLU A 808 -9.58 -4.10 -14.72
C GLU A 808 -10.66 -3.01 -14.74
N ASP A 809 -11.61 -3.11 -15.67
CA ASP A 809 -12.58 -2.06 -15.97
C ASP A 809 -13.97 -2.28 -15.37
N GLN A 810 -14.24 -3.49 -14.85
CA GLN A 810 -15.55 -3.89 -14.34
C GLN A 810 -15.45 -4.82 -13.14
N ALA A 811 -16.54 -4.89 -12.39
CA ALA A 811 -16.68 -5.84 -11.30
C ALA A 811 -16.86 -7.27 -11.87
N VAL A 812 -16.03 -8.19 -11.39
CA VAL A 812 -16.08 -9.60 -11.77
C VAL A 812 -16.12 -10.46 -10.52
N LEU A 813 -17.09 -11.35 -10.39
CA LEU A 813 -17.15 -12.32 -9.30
C LEU A 813 -16.06 -13.38 -9.53
N ARG A 814 -15.18 -13.58 -8.57
CA ARG A 814 -14.12 -14.58 -8.62
C ARG A 814 -14.59 -15.83 -7.87
N MET A 815 -14.49 -16.99 -8.51
CA MET A 815 -15.02 -18.25 -8.01
C MET A 815 -14.01 -19.39 -8.22
N ASN A 816 -14.03 -20.37 -7.31
CA ASN A 816 -13.21 -21.58 -7.46
C ASN A 816 -13.58 -22.37 -8.72
N ARG A 817 -12.59 -22.77 -9.51
CA ARG A 817 -12.77 -23.48 -10.78
C ARG A 817 -13.52 -24.81 -10.62
N ASN A 818 -13.21 -25.59 -9.58
CA ASN A 818 -13.81 -26.90 -9.35
C ASN A 818 -15.29 -26.78 -9.00
N GLU A 819 -15.63 -25.78 -8.19
CA GLU A 819 -17.04 -25.56 -7.80
C GLU A 819 -17.86 -24.97 -8.93
N ALA A 820 -17.32 -24.05 -9.71
CA ALA A 820 -17.97 -23.53 -10.91
C ALA A 820 -18.33 -24.67 -11.89
N GLY A 821 -17.40 -25.62 -12.07
CA GLY A 821 -17.64 -26.81 -12.89
C GLY A 821 -18.81 -27.67 -12.40
N ARG A 822 -19.00 -27.80 -11.07
CA ARG A 822 -20.16 -28.53 -10.48
C ARG A 822 -21.47 -27.81 -10.74
N LEU A 823 -21.46 -26.50 -10.91
CA LEU A 823 -22.64 -25.66 -11.21
C LEU A 823 -22.83 -25.44 -12.73
N GLY A 824 -21.96 -25.97 -13.57
CA GLY A 824 -21.99 -25.74 -15.02
C GLY A 824 -21.69 -24.27 -15.40
N ILE A 825 -20.94 -23.56 -14.57
CA ILE A 825 -20.50 -22.18 -14.81
C ILE A 825 -19.12 -22.20 -15.49
N ALA A 826 -18.99 -21.49 -16.61
CA ALA A 826 -17.75 -21.30 -17.34
C ALA A 826 -17.17 -19.91 -17.06
N ASP A 827 -15.88 -19.73 -17.38
CA ASP A 827 -15.21 -18.44 -17.30
C ASP A 827 -15.90 -17.43 -18.24
N GLY A 828 -16.27 -16.26 -17.71
CA GLY A 828 -17.00 -15.22 -18.42
C GLY A 828 -18.54 -15.37 -18.40
N ASP A 829 -19.09 -16.47 -17.90
CA ASP A 829 -20.54 -16.59 -17.73
C ASP A 829 -21.08 -15.55 -16.74
N HIS A 830 -22.34 -15.15 -16.91
CA HIS A 830 -23.02 -14.29 -15.96
C HIS A 830 -23.75 -15.12 -14.90
N VAL A 831 -23.65 -14.68 -13.66
CA VAL A 831 -24.37 -15.26 -12.53
C VAL A 831 -25.18 -14.20 -11.80
N ARG A 832 -26.31 -14.64 -11.27
CA ARG A 832 -27.10 -13.87 -10.31
C ARG A 832 -26.67 -14.27 -8.91
N VAL A 833 -26.16 -13.28 -8.18
CA VAL A 833 -25.80 -13.40 -6.76
C VAL A 833 -26.90 -12.73 -5.95
N SER A 834 -27.47 -13.44 -4.97
CA SER A 834 -28.61 -12.90 -4.22
C SER A 834 -28.65 -13.38 -2.77
N ASN A 835 -29.25 -12.57 -1.92
CA ASN A 835 -29.69 -12.94 -0.57
C ASN A 835 -31.01 -12.23 -0.22
N GLN A 836 -31.44 -12.31 1.04
CA GLN A 836 -32.68 -11.66 1.49
C GLN A 836 -32.70 -10.14 1.36
N ARG A 837 -31.52 -9.48 1.21
CA ARG A 837 -31.35 -8.03 1.17
C ARG A 837 -31.32 -7.48 -0.26
N GLY A 838 -30.87 -8.27 -1.23
CA GLY A 838 -30.74 -7.82 -2.60
C GLY A 838 -30.22 -8.87 -3.56
N ALA A 839 -29.97 -8.43 -4.79
CA ALA A 839 -29.35 -9.24 -5.82
C ALA A 839 -28.51 -8.37 -6.77
N LEU A 840 -27.50 -8.99 -7.38
CA LEU A 840 -26.76 -8.41 -8.50
C LEU A 840 -26.50 -9.48 -9.56
N THR A 841 -26.31 -9.04 -10.81
CA THR A 841 -25.84 -9.91 -11.90
C THR A 841 -24.47 -9.45 -12.34
N THR A 842 -23.51 -10.38 -12.39
CA THR A 842 -22.09 -10.06 -12.65
C THR A 842 -21.43 -11.18 -13.43
N PRO A 843 -20.43 -10.91 -14.29
CA PRO A 843 -19.63 -11.95 -14.92
C PRO A 843 -18.76 -12.68 -13.88
N VAL A 844 -18.38 -13.92 -14.19
CA VAL A 844 -17.55 -14.77 -13.34
C VAL A 844 -16.16 -14.95 -13.94
N LYS A 845 -15.13 -14.88 -13.08
CA LYS A 845 -13.76 -15.31 -13.38
C LYS A 845 -13.38 -16.51 -12.51
N LEU A 846 -12.88 -17.57 -13.14
CA LEU A 846 -12.51 -18.79 -12.44
C LEU A 846 -11.07 -18.72 -11.97
N ILE A 847 -10.87 -18.84 -10.65
CA ILE A 847 -9.56 -18.68 -9.98
C ILE A 847 -9.38 -19.80 -8.95
N GLU A 848 -8.22 -20.49 -8.99
CA GLU A 848 -7.95 -21.65 -8.12
C GLU A 848 -7.73 -21.27 -6.65
N ARG A 849 -7.14 -20.11 -6.38
CA ARG A 849 -6.83 -19.65 -5.02
C ARG A 849 -8.04 -19.19 -4.20
N VAL A 850 -9.22 -19.13 -4.81
CA VAL A 850 -10.47 -18.89 -4.09
C VAL A 850 -10.84 -20.14 -3.31
N PRO A 851 -10.98 -20.11 -1.96
CA PRO A 851 -11.38 -21.28 -1.19
C PRO A 851 -12.77 -21.80 -1.58
N GLU A 852 -12.98 -23.11 -1.53
CA GLU A 852 -14.29 -23.72 -1.77
C GLU A 852 -15.32 -23.16 -0.77
N GLY A 853 -16.57 -23.00 -1.22
CA GLY A 853 -17.66 -22.38 -0.46
C GLY A 853 -17.60 -20.85 -0.37
N THR A 854 -16.61 -20.23 -1.03
CA THR A 854 -16.48 -18.75 -1.05
C THR A 854 -16.50 -18.21 -2.47
N VAL A 855 -16.87 -16.95 -2.59
CA VAL A 855 -16.72 -16.14 -3.80
C VAL A 855 -16.20 -14.76 -3.44
N TRP A 856 -15.39 -14.17 -4.31
CA TRP A 856 -14.80 -12.85 -4.07
C TRP A 856 -15.37 -11.81 -5.02
N PHE A 857 -15.65 -10.64 -4.49
CA PHE A 857 -16.09 -9.49 -5.27
C PHE A 857 -15.16 -8.30 -5.00
N PRO A 858 -14.76 -7.52 -6.00
CA PRO A 858 -13.80 -6.45 -5.81
C PRO A 858 -14.38 -5.28 -5.01
N ASP A 859 -13.66 -4.88 -3.94
CA ASP A 859 -14.09 -3.84 -2.99
C ASP A 859 -14.24 -2.45 -3.64
N HIS A 860 -13.41 -2.13 -4.62
CA HIS A 860 -13.47 -0.86 -5.35
C HIS A 860 -14.72 -0.68 -6.23
N PHE A 861 -15.42 -1.79 -6.54
CA PHE A 861 -16.75 -1.80 -7.16
C PHE A 861 -17.86 -2.21 -6.17
N ALA A 862 -17.60 -2.16 -4.86
CA ALA A 862 -18.54 -2.63 -3.82
C ALA A 862 -19.92 -1.96 -3.86
N GLN A 863 -20.05 -0.77 -4.46
CA GLN A 863 -21.32 -0.10 -4.60
C GLN A 863 -22.37 -0.94 -5.34
N GLU A 864 -21.96 -1.73 -6.33
CA GLU A 864 -22.85 -2.65 -7.07
C GLU A 864 -23.40 -3.75 -6.16
N ALA A 865 -22.56 -4.25 -5.23
CA ALA A 865 -22.89 -5.30 -4.28
C ALA A 865 -23.37 -4.78 -2.91
N SER A 866 -23.39 -3.47 -2.68
CA SER A 866 -23.63 -2.84 -1.37
C SER A 866 -24.97 -3.21 -0.73
N GLY A 867 -25.96 -3.61 -1.55
CA GLY A 867 -27.25 -4.09 -1.08
C GLY A 867 -27.22 -5.48 -0.43
N LEU A 868 -26.17 -6.27 -0.68
CA LEU A 868 -26.05 -7.64 -0.16
C LEU A 868 -25.41 -7.71 1.24
N PHE A 869 -24.59 -6.73 1.60
CA PHE A 869 -23.77 -6.76 2.82
C PHE A 869 -24.51 -6.16 4.02
N GLU A 870 -24.23 -6.74 5.19
CA GLU A 870 -24.65 -6.24 6.50
C GLU A 870 -23.43 -5.65 7.22
N CYS A 871 -23.64 -4.56 7.96
CA CYS A 871 -22.61 -3.92 8.75
C CYS A 871 -22.77 -4.29 10.23
N THR A 872 -21.74 -4.86 10.81
CA THR A 872 -21.56 -5.00 12.25
C THR A 872 -20.56 -3.99 12.74
N ILE A 873 -20.71 -3.53 13.99
CA ILE A 873 -19.84 -2.54 14.57
C ILE A 873 -19.00 -3.18 15.67
N ASP A 874 -17.68 -3.05 15.60
CA ASP A 874 -16.82 -3.48 16.70
C ASP A 874 -17.22 -2.73 17.99
N PRO A 875 -17.50 -3.42 19.09
CA PRO A 875 -18.04 -2.78 20.29
C PRO A 875 -17.04 -1.85 20.98
N VAL A 876 -15.76 -2.03 20.78
CA VAL A 876 -14.69 -1.25 21.43
C VAL A 876 -14.24 -0.08 20.56
N THR A 877 -13.95 -0.36 19.30
CA THR A 877 -13.29 0.61 18.39
C THR A 877 -14.27 1.28 17.45
N LYS A 878 -15.54 0.82 17.42
CA LYS A 878 -16.58 1.32 16.51
C LYS A 878 -16.26 1.16 15.01
N VAL A 879 -15.30 0.29 14.69
CA VAL A 879 -14.96 -0.05 13.30
C VAL A 879 -16.15 -0.73 12.63
N PRO A 880 -16.61 -0.27 11.45
CA PRO A 880 -17.69 -0.92 10.71
C PRO A 880 -17.15 -2.12 9.92
N ALA A 881 -17.66 -3.31 10.20
CA ALA A 881 -17.31 -4.56 9.53
C ALA A 881 -18.45 -5.00 8.60
N PHE A 882 -18.21 -5.08 7.29
CA PHE A 882 -19.21 -5.44 6.29
C PHE A 882 -18.63 -6.15 5.06
N ARG A 883 -17.46 -6.80 5.20
CA ARG A 883 -16.78 -7.40 4.04
C ARG A 883 -17.24 -8.82 3.70
N ILE A 884 -18.13 -9.41 4.49
CA ILE A 884 -18.58 -10.81 4.33
C ILE A 884 -20.08 -10.88 4.43
N THR A 885 -20.71 -11.65 3.51
CA THR A 885 -22.13 -11.94 3.54
C THR A 885 -22.44 -13.32 2.95
N SER A 886 -23.55 -13.92 3.36
CA SER A 886 -24.04 -15.18 2.76
C SER A 886 -24.89 -14.88 1.53
N VAL A 887 -24.68 -15.64 0.46
CA VAL A 887 -25.40 -15.46 -0.81
C VAL A 887 -25.72 -16.80 -1.47
N SER A 888 -26.73 -16.81 -2.32
CA SER A 888 -27.00 -17.84 -3.30
C SER A 888 -26.48 -17.41 -4.68
N ILE A 889 -26.06 -18.39 -5.49
CA ILE A 889 -25.50 -18.14 -6.83
C ILE A 889 -26.26 -18.98 -7.82
N GLU A 890 -26.77 -18.35 -8.88
CA GLU A 890 -27.48 -19.00 -9.97
C GLU A 890 -26.91 -18.55 -11.31
N LYS A 891 -26.68 -19.50 -12.23
CA LYS A 891 -26.29 -19.18 -13.61
C LYS A 891 -27.40 -18.43 -14.32
N VAL A 892 -27.09 -17.33 -14.96
CA VAL A 892 -28.02 -16.61 -15.83
C VAL A 892 -27.94 -17.27 -17.22
N SER A 893 -29.08 -17.74 -17.71
CA SER A 893 -29.18 -18.41 -19.02
C SER A 893 -28.96 -17.45 -20.19
#